data_600f3f6ca3e5810ef20015dfedddee18
#
_entry.id   600f3f6ca3e5810ef20015dfedddee18
#
_cell.length_a   1.000
_cell.length_b   1.000
_cell.length_c   1.000
_cell.angle_alpha   90.00
_cell.angle_beta   90.00
_cell.angle_gamma   90.00
#
_symmetry.space_group_name_H-M   'P 1'
#
loop_
_entity.id
_entity.type
_entity.pdbx_description
1 polymer ?
#
loop_
_entity_poly.entity_id
_entity_poly.type
_entity_poly.pdbx_seq_one_letter_code
_entity_poly.pdbx_strand_id
1 'polypeptide(L)'
;MPASAPRPEVGATPFQWGLLAWAALVGVSTGLAVVAFHELVGLINSGLFGPGVEALLSIGGNNPLQADQLTVVAPPPPPPVDESTPLSALLRIGLGGLGYLPPPPVVAEPPALPSPALPDWLQLWPVLVVPTLGGLAVGVLRRYGPELGPGLPSLMAMADGSAPAAPRLPWLRLISASLSLGSGASLGPEGPSVESGGNLGLWLAQRGRLPPQSQKALVAAGVAAGLAAGFKAPIAGVFFAFEGSYSAIQGRPSLRAVLVASVASALVTQLLLGDEPILRLPAYAVRSPLELPLYLGLGVLASGMSWLLLQTLALGRSAGLQRWLRALPPGLATAAGGLTVGLMALAFPQVLGVGYDTIEALLGVDGGIPVLALLLLLGAKLLATGISNASGFVGGGFAPALVLGAVLGNCYGQLLGSGGLQLPVAEPPAYAMVGMAAVLAGSARAPLTALLLLFELTRDIRLVLPLMAAAGLSAALVERWQGLSDPGLLGPDITEERRRRQLAAVPVGDALEPEAPLVLPRELPAIAALEQLVAAQGHCLLVSEGDQVVGLVTLPDLQRALTAASGDDTLADSPNSPPLALGECQRSELVWLPLQASLAQLEDQLRPSGLRQLPIFELGTGSVLPVGLPRLGLPLESLRGVASRDGLARALASRLIPSLADPLAAGQQA
;
A
#
# COMPACT_ATOMS: atom_id res chain seq x y z
N MET A 1 44.00 -34.48 -15.45
CA MET A 1 42.64 -33.94 -15.53
C MET A 1 41.80 -34.68 -14.53
N PRO A 2 41.36 -34.10 -13.39
CA PRO A 2 40.43 -34.76 -12.52
C PRO A 2 39.00 -34.57 -13.06
N ALA A 3 38.23 -35.66 -13.06
CA ALA A 3 36.86 -35.73 -13.53
C ALA A 3 35.94 -34.78 -12.71
N SER A 4 35.17 -33.98 -13.45
CA SER A 4 34.15 -33.08 -12.87
C SER A 4 33.06 -33.89 -12.16
N ALA A 5 32.88 -33.64 -10.88
CA ALA A 5 31.77 -34.20 -10.13
C ALA A 5 30.43 -33.78 -10.76
N PRO A 6 29.44 -34.68 -10.84
CA PRO A 6 28.14 -34.36 -11.41
C PRO A 6 27.45 -33.28 -10.53
N ARG A 7 26.96 -32.22 -11.21
CA ARG A 7 26.10 -31.22 -10.56
C ARG A 7 24.85 -31.92 -10.03
N PRO A 8 24.43 -31.68 -8.78
CA PRO A 8 23.18 -32.24 -8.30
C PRO A 8 22.03 -31.70 -9.16
N GLU A 9 21.27 -32.61 -9.73
CA GLU A 9 19.99 -32.31 -10.39
C GLU A 9 19.10 -31.58 -9.37
N VAL A 10 18.67 -30.37 -9.72
CA VAL A 10 17.69 -29.61 -8.97
C VAL A 10 16.33 -30.25 -9.21
N GLY A 11 16.13 -31.44 -8.66
CA GLY A 11 14.81 -32.04 -8.54
C GLY A 11 13.97 -31.20 -7.59
N ALA A 12 12.80 -30.76 -8.03
CA ALA A 12 11.83 -30.05 -7.20
C ALA A 12 11.57 -30.90 -5.94
N THR A 13 11.99 -30.41 -4.78
CA THR A 13 11.78 -31.12 -3.52
C THR A 13 10.28 -31.31 -3.25
N PRO A 14 9.82 -32.44 -2.68
CA PRO A 14 8.40 -32.69 -2.39
C PRO A 14 7.73 -31.60 -1.56
N PHE A 15 8.52 -30.82 -0.83
CA PHE A 15 8.09 -29.65 -0.08
C PHE A 15 7.55 -28.48 -0.97
N GLN A 16 8.07 -28.32 -2.18
CA GLN A 16 7.61 -27.25 -3.10
C GLN A 16 6.18 -27.53 -3.63
N TRP A 17 5.84 -28.74 -3.93
CA TRP A 17 4.48 -29.12 -4.37
C TRP A 17 3.46 -28.96 -3.24
N GLY A 18 3.80 -29.32 -2.02
CA GLY A 18 2.94 -29.09 -0.85
C GLY A 18 2.61 -27.62 -0.64
N LEU A 19 3.59 -26.71 -0.77
CA LEU A 19 3.35 -25.27 -0.64
C LEU A 19 2.42 -24.72 -1.73
N LEU A 20 2.52 -25.22 -2.97
CA LEU A 20 1.65 -24.81 -4.07
C LEU A 20 0.20 -25.28 -3.85
N ALA A 21 0.01 -26.50 -3.33
CA ALA A 21 -1.32 -26.99 -2.96
C ALA A 21 -1.97 -26.12 -1.85
N TRP A 22 -1.19 -25.75 -0.82
CA TRP A 22 -1.64 -24.81 0.20
C TRP A 22 -1.94 -23.42 -0.37
N ALA A 23 -1.13 -22.92 -1.30
CA ALA A 23 -1.36 -21.65 -1.97
C ALA A 23 -2.66 -21.67 -2.82
N ALA A 24 -2.91 -22.76 -3.56
CA ALA A 24 -4.17 -22.93 -4.29
C ALA A 24 -5.38 -22.94 -3.34
N LEU A 25 -5.27 -23.64 -2.21
CA LEU A 25 -6.32 -23.66 -1.18
C LEU A 25 -6.58 -22.27 -0.59
N VAL A 26 -5.51 -21.51 -0.31
CA VAL A 26 -5.60 -20.10 0.12
C VAL A 26 -6.31 -19.27 -0.95
N GLY A 27 -5.94 -19.42 -2.22
CA GLY A 27 -6.58 -18.71 -3.34
C GLY A 27 -8.06 -18.98 -3.44
N VAL A 28 -8.45 -20.27 -3.47
CA VAL A 28 -9.86 -20.68 -3.54
C VAL A 28 -10.66 -20.17 -2.33
N SER A 29 -10.16 -20.38 -1.11
CA SER A 29 -10.85 -19.94 0.10
C SER A 29 -10.97 -18.41 0.18
N THR A 30 -9.96 -17.67 -0.29
CA THR A 30 -9.99 -16.21 -0.36
C THR A 30 -11.00 -15.74 -1.42
N GLY A 31 -11.02 -16.34 -2.61
CA GLY A 31 -12.01 -16.04 -3.63
C GLY A 31 -13.43 -16.20 -3.12
N LEU A 32 -13.73 -17.34 -2.48
CA LEU A 32 -15.04 -17.59 -1.86
C LEU A 32 -15.39 -16.56 -0.77
N ALA A 33 -14.43 -16.21 0.09
CA ALA A 33 -14.65 -15.23 1.15
C ALA A 33 -14.93 -13.82 0.59
N VAL A 34 -14.24 -13.43 -0.47
CA VAL A 34 -14.43 -12.12 -1.14
C VAL A 34 -15.78 -12.10 -1.88
N VAL A 35 -16.17 -13.18 -2.56
CA VAL A 35 -17.51 -13.29 -3.18
C VAL A 35 -18.59 -13.14 -2.10
N ALA A 36 -18.50 -13.92 -1.02
CA ALA A 36 -19.47 -13.83 0.09
C ALA A 36 -19.50 -12.41 0.71
N PHE A 37 -18.36 -11.74 0.76
CA PHE A 37 -18.26 -10.37 1.24
C PHE A 37 -18.98 -9.38 0.32
N HIS A 38 -18.81 -9.47 -1.00
CA HIS A 38 -19.48 -8.61 -1.97
C HIS A 38 -21.00 -8.83 -1.95
N GLU A 39 -21.44 -10.10 -1.93
CA GLU A 39 -22.86 -10.43 -1.81
C GLU A 39 -23.47 -9.87 -0.52
N LEU A 40 -22.75 -9.96 0.61
CA LEU A 40 -23.21 -9.43 1.88
C LEU A 40 -23.31 -7.90 1.86
N VAL A 41 -22.35 -7.20 1.25
CA VAL A 41 -22.40 -5.74 1.06
C VAL A 41 -23.62 -5.37 0.21
N GLY A 42 -23.86 -6.07 -0.92
CA GLY A 42 -25.00 -5.84 -1.79
C GLY A 42 -26.34 -6.07 -1.08
N LEU A 43 -26.44 -7.17 -0.32
CA LEU A 43 -27.66 -7.51 0.44
C LEU A 43 -27.96 -6.50 1.55
N ILE A 44 -26.93 -5.98 2.23
CA ILE A 44 -27.09 -4.93 3.24
C ILE A 44 -27.52 -3.62 2.57
N ASN A 45 -26.89 -3.27 1.46
CA ASN A 45 -27.20 -2.05 0.71
C ASN A 45 -28.65 -2.07 0.20
N SER A 46 -29.03 -3.10 -0.56
CA SER A 46 -30.39 -3.23 -1.09
C SER A 46 -31.45 -3.34 0.00
N GLY A 47 -31.14 -4.04 1.10
CA GLY A 47 -32.06 -4.18 2.23
C GLY A 47 -32.26 -2.88 3.04
N LEU A 48 -31.25 -2.02 3.14
CA LEU A 48 -31.29 -0.80 3.95
C LEU A 48 -31.74 0.43 3.15
N PHE A 49 -31.28 0.57 1.90
CA PHE A 49 -31.63 1.74 1.08
C PHE A 49 -32.92 1.52 0.29
N GLY A 50 -33.26 0.28 -0.06
CA GLY A 50 -34.44 -0.07 -0.85
C GLY A 50 -34.39 0.45 -2.30
N PRO A 51 -35.26 -0.05 -3.19
CA PRO A 51 -35.20 0.27 -4.62
C PRO A 51 -35.43 1.75 -4.97
N GLY A 52 -36.07 2.52 -4.08
CA GLY A 52 -36.30 3.97 -4.31
C GLY A 52 -35.07 4.84 -4.09
N VAL A 53 -34.12 4.40 -3.25
CA VAL A 53 -32.87 5.13 -2.99
C VAL A 53 -31.75 4.67 -3.92
N GLU A 54 -31.77 3.41 -4.36
CA GLU A 54 -30.86 2.96 -5.44
C GLU A 54 -31.04 3.80 -6.71
N ALA A 55 -32.28 4.18 -7.04
CA ALA A 55 -32.55 5.09 -8.16
C ALA A 55 -32.02 6.53 -7.94
N LEU A 56 -31.89 6.97 -6.68
CA LEU A 56 -31.29 8.28 -6.33
C LEU A 56 -29.76 8.20 -6.24
N LEU A 57 -29.22 7.03 -5.90
CA LEU A 57 -27.78 6.78 -5.82
C LEU A 57 -27.20 6.43 -7.18
N SER A 58 -27.99 5.79 -8.06
CA SER A 58 -27.64 5.63 -9.47
C SER A 58 -27.74 7.02 -10.14
N ILE A 59 -26.62 7.54 -10.57
CA ILE A 59 -26.46 8.87 -11.18
C ILE A 59 -27.37 9.10 -12.41
N GLY A 60 -28.17 8.13 -12.79
CA GLY A 60 -29.04 8.17 -13.94
C GLY A 60 -30.49 8.59 -13.69
N GLY A 61 -30.97 8.62 -12.42
CA GLY A 61 -32.41 8.66 -12.19
C GLY A 61 -33.11 10.01 -12.39
N ASN A 62 -32.50 11.12 -12.04
CA ASN A 62 -33.14 12.45 -12.08
C ASN A 62 -32.15 13.61 -12.20
N ASN A 63 -31.03 13.42 -12.84
CA ASN A 63 -30.24 14.57 -13.24
C ASN A 63 -30.93 15.17 -14.47
N PRO A 64 -31.44 16.42 -14.43
CA PRO A 64 -32.06 17.05 -15.60
C PRO A 64 -31.11 17.13 -16.82
N LEU A 65 -29.85 16.71 -16.66
CA LEU A 65 -28.85 16.65 -17.72
C LEU A 65 -28.81 15.27 -18.44
N GLN A 66 -29.56 14.24 -17.99
CA GLN A 66 -29.58 12.91 -18.62
C GLN A 66 -30.96 12.45 -19.14
N ALA A 67 -32.02 13.22 -18.93
CA ALA A 67 -33.38 12.78 -19.27
C ALA A 67 -33.67 12.65 -20.77
N ASP A 68 -32.81 13.14 -21.67
CA ASP A 68 -33.17 13.26 -23.09
C ASP A 68 -32.36 12.39 -24.09
N GLN A 69 -31.38 11.56 -23.68
CA GLN A 69 -30.50 10.90 -24.66
C GLN A 69 -30.13 9.43 -24.43
N LEU A 70 -30.85 8.66 -23.62
CA LEU A 70 -30.67 7.20 -23.60
C LEU A 70 -31.53 6.51 -24.69
N THR A 71 -31.38 6.93 -25.92
CA THR A 71 -31.56 6.00 -27.04
C THR A 71 -30.26 5.19 -27.17
N VAL A 72 -30.20 4.08 -26.48
CA VAL A 72 -29.20 3.06 -26.77
C VAL A 72 -29.41 2.66 -28.24
N VAL A 73 -28.56 3.21 -29.11
CA VAL A 73 -28.40 2.64 -30.44
C VAL A 73 -27.81 1.25 -30.23
N ALA A 74 -28.65 0.23 -30.32
CA ALA A 74 -28.20 -1.14 -30.30
C ALA A 74 -27.06 -1.30 -31.31
N PRO A 75 -25.93 -1.93 -30.95
CA PRO A 75 -24.88 -2.20 -31.91
C PRO A 75 -25.51 -2.95 -33.10
N PRO A 76 -25.10 -2.66 -34.35
CA PRO A 76 -25.63 -3.34 -35.51
C PRO A 76 -25.51 -4.85 -35.29
N PRO A 77 -26.53 -5.65 -35.64
CA PRO A 77 -26.46 -7.08 -35.47
C PRO A 77 -25.20 -7.61 -36.17
N PRO A 78 -24.49 -8.56 -35.54
CA PRO A 78 -23.31 -9.16 -36.16
C PRO A 78 -23.70 -9.70 -37.54
N PRO A 79 -22.82 -9.61 -38.55
CA PRO A 79 -23.11 -10.11 -39.88
C PRO A 79 -23.50 -11.58 -39.78
N PRO A 80 -24.47 -12.07 -40.60
CA PRO A 80 -24.90 -13.43 -40.54
C PRO A 80 -23.71 -14.37 -40.72
N VAL A 81 -23.49 -15.23 -39.73
CA VAL A 81 -22.45 -16.24 -39.79
C VAL A 81 -22.87 -17.25 -40.86
N ASP A 82 -22.03 -17.43 -41.88
CA ASP A 82 -22.23 -18.36 -42.96
C ASP A 82 -22.32 -19.79 -42.37
N GLU A 83 -23.50 -20.37 -42.40
CA GLU A 83 -23.82 -21.68 -41.76
C GLU A 83 -23.20 -22.89 -42.48
N SER A 84 -22.38 -22.66 -43.50
CA SER A 84 -21.91 -23.73 -44.41
C SER A 84 -20.57 -24.37 -44.03
N THR A 85 -19.93 -23.97 -42.92
CA THR A 85 -18.66 -24.57 -42.54
C THR A 85 -18.80 -25.65 -41.45
N PRO A 86 -18.20 -26.85 -41.64
CA PRO A 86 -18.27 -27.95 -40.67
C PRO A 86 -17.63 -27.63 -39.33
N LEU A 87 -16.85 -26.55 -39.24
CA LEU A 87 -16.21 -26.07 -38.02
C LEU A 87 -17.24 -25.38 -37.06
N SER A 88 -18.28 -24.73 -37.62
CA SER A 88 -19.34 -24.10 -36.83
C SER A 88 -20.23 -25.13 -36.12
N ALA A 89 -20.43 -26.31 -36.73
CA ALA A 89 -21.18 -27.43 -36.14
C ALA A 89 -20.39 -28.06 -34.95
N LEU A 90 -19.08 -28.21 -35.08
CA LEU A 90 -18.22 -28.75 -34.00
C LEU A 90 -18.10 -27.79 -32.81
N LEU A 91 -18.07 -26.49 -33.06
CA LEU A 91 -18.09 -25.47 -31.99
C LEU A 91 -19.42 -25.44 -31.23
N ARG A 92 -20.56 -25.63 -31.90
CA ARG A 92 -21.88 -25.75 -31.24
C ARG A 92 -21.98 -26.99 -30.36
N ILE A 93 -21.41 -28.13 -30.79
CA ILE A 93 -21.41 -29.37 -29.99
C ILE A 93 -20.46 -29.23 -28.79
N GLY A 94 -19.32 -28.61 -28.95
CA GLY A 94 -18.35 -28.39 -27.87
C GLY A 94 -18.81 -27.36 -26.83
N LEU A 95 -19.47 -26.27 -27.24
CA LEU A 95 -19.94 -25.19 -26.35
C LEU A 95 -21.32 -25.47 -25.73
N GLY A 96 -22.19 -26.29 -26.41
CA GLY A 96 -23.46 -26.74 -25.84
C GLY A 96 -23.30 -27.64 -24.62
N GLY A 97 -22.18 -28.40 -24.54
CA GLY A 97 -21.85 -29.23 -23.38
C GLY A 97 -21.33 -28.44 -22.16
N LEU A 98 -21.01 -27.15 -22.32
CA LEU A 98 -20.52 -26.26 -21.26
C LEU A 98 -21.58 -25.29 -20.71
N GLY A 99 -22.87 -25.51 -21.03
CA GLY A 99 -23.95 -24.73 -20.41
C GLY A 99 -24.08 -23.27 -20.89
N TYR A 100 -23.50 -22.92 -22.06
CA TYR A 100 -23.73 -21.62 -22.70
C TYR A 100 -25.11 -21.66 -23.42
N LEU A 101 -26.17 -21.59 -22.64
CA LEU A 101 -27.48 -21.24 -23.17
C LEU A 101 -27.49 -19.70 -23.41
N PRO A 102 -28.01 -19.25 -24.57
CA PRO A 102 -28.25 -17.82 -24.73
C PRO A 102 -29.18 -17.35 -23.60
N PRO A 103 -29.01 -16.17 -23.06
CA PRO A 103 -29.87 -15.64 -22.02
C PRO A 103 -31.35 -15.72 -22.54
N PRO A 104 -32.29 -16.06 -21.66
CA PRO A 104 -33.70 -16.08 -22.05
C PRO A 104 -34.06 -14.68 -22.58
N PRO A 105 -34.95 -14.60 -23.60
CA PRO A 105 -35.37 -13.30 -24.11
C PRO A 105 -35.89 -12.47 -22.94
N VAL A 106 -35.33 -11.26 -22.80
CA VAL A 106 -35.76 -10.30 -21.78
C VAL A 106 -37.24 -10.01 -22.06
N VAL A 107 -38.12 -10.66 -21.30
CA VAL A 107 -39.54 -10.32 -21.30
C VAL A 107 -39.58 -8.91 -20.69
N ALA A 108 -39.96 -7.91 -21.48
CA ALA A 108 -40.17 -6.57 -20.99
C ALA A 108 -41.15 -6.67 -19.82
N GLU A 109 -40.69 -6.33 -18.62
CA GLU A 109 -41.59 -6.23 -17.49
C GLU A 109 -42.69 -5.22 -17.82
N PRO A 110 -43.94 -5.56 -17.53
CA PRO A 110 -45.05 -4.62 -17.72
C PRO A 110 -44.72 -3.34 -16.92
N PRO A 111 -45.03 -2.14 -17.45
CA PRO A 111 -44.73 -0.88 -16.77
C PRO A 111 -45.29 -0.95 -15.35
N ALA A 112 -44.41 -0.82 -14.36
CA ALA A 112 -44.78 -0.82 -12.96
C ALA A 112 -45.85 0.25 -12.74
N LEU A 113 -46.97 -0.12 -12.12
CA LEU A 113 -48.00 0.83 -11.71
C LEU A 113 -47.31 1.92 -10.86
N PRO A 114 -47.61 3.22 -11.11
CA PRO A 114 -47.03 4.30 -10.34
C PRO A 114 -47.42 4.08 -8.87
N SER A 115 -46.44 3.70 -8.06
CA SER A 115 -46.58 3.71 -6.62
C SER A 115 -46.87 5.15 -6.16
N PRO A 116 -47.75 5.39 -5.17
CA PRO A 116 -48.04 6.73 -4.70
C PRO A 116 -46.73 7.42 -4.31
N ALA A 117 -46.37 8.47 -5.05
CA ALA A 117 -45.13 9.22 -4.84
C ALA A 117 -45.15 9.80 -3.42
N LEU A 118 -44.32 9.27 -2.54
CA LEU A 118 -44.04 9.88 -1.25
C LEU A 118 -43.42 11.26 -1.50
N PRO A 119 -43.72 12.27 -0.63
CA PRO A 119 -43.09 13.57 -0.75
C PRO A 119 -41.55 13.44 -0.85
N ASP A 120 -40.89 14.21 -1.71
CA ASP A 120 -39.45 14.08 -2.02
C ASP A 120 -38.56 14.11 -0.79
N TRP A 121 -38.92 14.89 0.25
CA TRP A 121 -38.18 14.92 1.49
C TRP A 121 -38.31 13.61 2.32
N LEU A 122 -39.43 12.88 2.14
CA LEU A 122 -39.63 11.59 2.81
C LEU A 122 -38.81 10.47 2.13
N GLN A 123 -38.37 10.68 0.90
CA GLN A 123 -37.49 9.74 0.19
C GLN A 123 -36.01 9.91 0.57
N LEU A 124 -35.64 11.04 1.16
CA LEU A 124 -34.24 11.36 1.52
C LEU A 124 -33.83 10.87 2.91
N TRP A 125 -34.80 10.47 3.76
CA TRP A 125 -34.46 10.03 5.15
C TRP A 125 -33.50 8.84 5.20
N PRO A 126 -33.52 7.85 4.28
CA PRO A 126 -32.59 6.73 4.35
C PRO A 126 -31.14 7.19 4.18
N VAL A 127 -30.89 8.22 3.36
CA VAL A 127 -29.56 8.78 3.14
C VAL A 127 -28.93 9.29 4.45
N LEU A 128 -29.72 9.75 5.41
CA LEU A 128 -29.25 10.19 6.72
C LEU A 128 -29.22 9.04 7.73
N VAL A 129 -30.30 8.26 7.77
CA VAL A 129 -30.51 7.26 8.82
C VAL A 129 -29.65 6.03 8.60
N VAL A 130 -29.52 5.56 7.36
CA VAL A 130 -28.78 4.32 7.06
C VAL A 130 -27.30 4.43 7.43
N PRO A 131 -26.55 5.47 7.00
CA PRO A 131 -25.15 5.61 7.42
C PRO A 131 -25.01 5.83 8.94
N THR A 132 -25.97 6.50 9.56
CA THR A 132 -25.97 6.72 11.01
C THR A 132 -26.16 5.41 11.78
N LEU A 133 -27.17 4.61 11.43
CA LEU A 133 -27.42 3.30 12.07
C LEU A 133 -26.33 2.29 11.75
N GLY A 134 -25.82 2.28 10.51
CA GLY A 134 -24.67 1.47 10.13
C GLY A 134 -23.43 1.82 10.96
N GLY A 135 -23.18 3.11 11.15
CA GLY A 135 -22.11 3.60 12.01
C GLY A 135 -22.29 3.17 13.47
N LEU A 136 -23.51 3.25 13.99
CA LEU A 136 -23.83 2.78 15.35
C LEU A 136 -23.56 1.27 15.47
N ALA A 137 -24.04 0.47 14.51
CA ALA A 137 -23.85 -0.98 14.50
C ALA A 137 -22.36 -1.37 14.46
N VAL A 138 -21.58 -0.75 13.58
CA VAL A 138 -20.12 -0.96 13.49
C VAL A 138 -19.44 -0.54 14.80
N GLY A 139 -19.81 0.59 15.36
CA GLY A 139 -19.24 1.09 16.61
C GLY A 139 -19.56 0.21 17.82
N VAL A 140 -20.77 -0.38 17.88
CA VAL A 140 -21.14 -1.37 18.89
C VAL A 140 -20.36 -2.67 18.68
N LEU A 141 -20.19 -3.11 17.43
CA LEU A 141 -19.45 -4.33 17.11
C LEU A 141 -17.97 -4.23 17.55
N ARG A 142 -17.38 -3.03 17.47
CA ARG A 142 -16.02 -2.75 17.99
C ARG A 142 -15.87 -2.96 19.50
N ARG A 143 -16.97 -2.98 20.26
CA ARG A 143 -16.94 -3.28 21.70
C ARG A 143 -16.56 -4.74 21.99
N TYR A 144 -16.84 -5.65 21.05
CA TYR A 144 -16.49 -7.06 21.17
C TYR A 144 -15.05 -7.38 20.78
N GLY A 145 -14.32 -6.40 20.22
CA GLY A 145 -12.89 -6.47 19.93
C GLY A 145 -12.36 -5.07 19.65
N PRO A 146 -11.45 -4.53 20.48
CA PRO A 146 -10.90 -3.18 20.33
C PRO A 146 -10.15 -3.01 19.00
N GLU A 147 -9.64 -4.09 18.45
CA GLU A 147 -9.05 -4.16 17.11
C GLU A 147 -9.83 -5.21 16.33
N LEU A 148 -10.66 -4.78 15.39
CA LEU A 148 -11.50 -5.65 14.55
C LEU A 148 -10.70 -6.52 13.58
N GLY A 149 -9.79 -7.30 14.11
CA GLY A 149 -8.82 -8.12 13.40
C GLY A 149 -7.47 -7.43 13.22
N PRO A 150 -6.43 -8.22 13.01
CA PRO A 150 -5.12 -7.70 12.69
C PRO A 150 -5.18 -7.01 11.34
N GLY A 151 -4.77 -5.74 11.27
CA GLY A 151 -4.47 -5.11 10.00
C GLY A 151 -3.31 -5.83 9.31
N LEU A 152 -3.09 -5.53 8.04
CA LEU A 152 -2.07 -6.15 7.21
C LEU A 152 -0.68 -6.23 7.88
N PRO A 153 -0.16 -5.16 8.53
CA PRO A 153 1.12 -5.23 9.25
C PRO A 153 1.13 -6.20 10.42
N SER A 154 0.01 -6.33 11.13
CA SER A 154 -0.10 -7.26 12.26
C SER A 154 -0.07 -8.72 11.83
N LEU A 155 -0.60 -9.04 10.64
CA LEU A 155 -0.57 -10.38 10.06
C LEU A 155 0.86 -10.87 9.81
N MET A 156 1.73 -9.98 9.38
CA MET A 156 3.12 -10.31 9.14
C MET A 156 3.88 -10.53 10.46
N ALA A 157 3.59 -9.72 11.48
CA ALA A 157 4.12 -9.93 12.82
C ALA A 157 3.69 -11.28 13.44
N MET A 158 2.44 -11.69 13.16
CA MET A 158 1.95 -13.02 13.57
C MET A 158 2.63 -14.15 12.79
N ALA A 159 2.89 -13.97 11.51
CA ALA A 159 3.62 -14.94 10.69
C ALA A 159 5.09 -15.07 11.10
N ASP A 160 5.68 -14.01 11.66
CA ASP A 160 7.02 -14.02 12.25
C ASP A 160 7.07 -14.62 13.67
N GLY A 161 5.91 -14.90 14.26
CA GLY A 161 5.82 -15.37 15.65
C GLY A 161 6.04 -14.28 16.70
N SER A 162 6.13 -13.01 16.32
CA SER A 162 6.32 -11.86 17.22
C SER A 162 5.02 -11.39 17.88
N ALA A 163 3.85 -11.81 17.39
CA ALA A 163 2.56 -11.52 17.98
C ALA A 163 1.67 -12.78 18.05
N PRO A 164 0.86 -12.95 19.10
CA PRO A 164 -0.06 -14.09 19.20
C PRO A 164 -1.16 -13.99 18.14
N ALA A 165 -1.48 -15.10 17.48
CA ALA A 165 -2.58 -15.17 16.55
C ALA A 165 -3.94 -15.09 17.27
N ALA A 166 -4.83 -14.23 16.79
CA ALA A 166 -6.20 -14.12 17.29
C ALA A 166 -7.18 -14.68 16.24
N PRO A 167 -7.52 -15.99 16.28
CA PRO A 167 -8.21 -16.68 15.19
C PRO A 167 -9.67 -16.24 14.97
N ARG A 168 -10.29 -15.55 15.92
CA ARG A 168 -11.70 -15.12 15.83
C ARG A 168 -11.90 -13.73 15.21
N LEU A 169 -10.88 -12.91 15.18
CA LEU A 169 -10.96 -11.52 14.77
C LEU A 169 -11.12 -11.26 13.25
N PRO A 170 -10.61 -12.11 12.33
CA PRO A 170 -10.75 -11.87 10.89
C PRO A 170 -12.20 -11.76 10.42
N TRP A 171 -13.06 -12.65 10.89
CA TRP A 171 -14.47 -12.69 10.52
C TRP A 171 -15.25 -11.47 11.00
N LEU A 172 -14.91 -10.98 12.21
CA LEU A 172 -15.53 -9.80 12.77
C LEU A 172 -15.22 -8.55 11.94
N ARG A 173 -13.98 -8.45 11.44
CA ARG A 173 -13.58 -7.35 10.56
C ARG A 173 -14.31 -7.38 9.22
N LEU A 174 -14.48 -8.55 8.64
CA LEU A 174 -15.23 -8.72 7.38
C LEU A 174 -16.70 -8.29 7.55
N ILE A 175 -17.37 -8.75 8.61
CA ILE A 175 -18.74 -8.36 8.95
C ILE A 175 -18.83 -6.85 9.18
N SER A 176 -17.89 -6.27 9.92
CA SER A 176 -17.85 -4.82 10.16
C SER A 176 -17.64 -4.02 8.89
N ALA A 177 -16.81 -4.54 7.97
CA ALA A 177 -16.60 -3.92 6.66
C ALA A 177 -17.87 -4.00 5.80
N SER A 178 -18.57 -5.14 5.82
CA SER A 178 -19.84 -5.30 5.08
C SER A 178 -20.91 -4.31 5.61
N LEU A 179 -21.01 -4.18 6.93
CA LEU A 179 -21.91 -3.19 7.54
C LEU A 179 -21.52 -1.76 7.20
N SER A 180 -20.22 -1.44 7.21
CA SER A 180 -19.72 -0.11 6.86
C SER A 180 -20.06 0.26 5.42
N LEU A 181 -19.67 -0.60 4.48
CA LEU A 181 -19.83 -0.35 3.05
C LEU A 181 -21.30 -0.42 2.63
N GLY A 182 -22.02 -1.45 3.08
CA GLY A 182 -23.44 -1.63 2.80
C GLY A 182 -24.31 -0.51 3.37
N SER A 183 -23.88 0.16 4.46
CA SER A 183 -24.56 1.35 4.98
C SER A 183 -24.10 2.67 4.37
N GLY A 184 -23.25 2.67 3.35
CA GLY A 184 -22.86 3.85 2.58
C GLY A 184 -21.63 4.60 3.08
N ALA A 185 -20.76 4.00 3.93
CA ALA A 185 -19.49 4.62 4.29
C ALA A 185 -18.62 4.87 3.05
N SER A 186 -18.00 6.05 2.97
CA SER A 186 -17.15 6.45 1.82
C SER A 186 -15.78 5.77 1.87
N LEU A 187 -15.76 4.44 1.67
CA LEU A 187 -14.58 3.58 1.76
C LEU A 187 -14.67 2.49 0.68
N GLY A 188 -13.56 1.75 0.50
CA GLY A 188 -13.46 0.68 -0.48
C GLY A 188 -13.47 -0.74 0.13
N PRO A 189 -13.90 -1.77 -0.61
CA PRO A 189 -13.92 -3.17 -0.18
C PRO A 189 -12.54 -3.84 -0.24
N GLU A 190 -11.55 -3.25 -0.94
CA GLU A 190 -10.28 -3.89 -1.26
C GLU A 190 -9.41 -4.13 -0.03
N GLY A 191 -9.37 -3.14 0.88
CA GLY A 191 -8.64 -3.29 2.15
C GLY A 191 -9.08 -4.53 2.92
N PRO A 192 -10.38 -4.65 3.26
CA PRO A 192 -10.95 -5.84 3.88
C PRO A 192 -10.72 -7.14 3.10
N SER A 193 -10.80 -7.11 1.77
CA SER A 193 -10.56 -8.27 0.91
C SER A 193 -9.12 -8.77 1.01
N VAL A 194 -8.16 -7.85 0.92
CA VAL A 194 -6.72 -8.14 1.05
C VAL A 194 -6.37 -8.67 2.44
N GLU A 195 -6.90 -8.03 3.48
CA GLU A 195 -6.68 -8.46 4.86
C GLU A 195 -7.30 -9.84 5.14
N SER A 196 -8.49 -10.10 4.62
CA SER A 196 -9.14 -11.41 4.77
C SER A 196 -8.34 -12.51 4.07
N GLY A 197 -7.80 -12.23 2.89
CA GLY A 197 -6.93 -13.16 2.18
C GLY A 197 -5.66 -13.46 2.97
N GLY A 198 -4.98 -12.44 3.48
CA GLY A 198 -3.80 -12.61 4.33
C GLY A 198 -4.10 -13.40 5.61
N ASN A 199 -5.25 -13.12 6.27
CA ASN A 199 -5.71 -13.87 7.45
C ASN A 199 -5.97 -15.34 7.15
N LEU A 200 -6.65 -15.65 6.03
CA LEU A 200 -6.88 -17.03 5.61
C LEU A 200 -5.56 -17.74 5.31
N GLY A 201 -4.62 -17.05 4.66
CA GLY A 201 -3.27 -17.57 4.41
C GLY A 201 -2.55 -17.93 5.71
N LEU A 202 -2.58 -17.06 6.71
CA LEU A 202 -1.99 -17.31 8.03
C LEU A 202 -2.71 -18.44 8.77
N TRP A 203 -4.04 -18.42 8.80
CA TRP A 203 -4.84 -19.42 9.51
C TRP A 203 -4.62 -20.82 8.92
N LEU A 204 -4.64 -20.97 7.60
CA LEU A 204 -4.37 -22.24 6.93
C LEU A 204 -2.95 -22.72 7.17
N ALA A 205 -1.95 -21.81 7.13
CA ALA A 205 -0.56 -22.14 7.39
C ALA A 205 -0.33 -22.65 8.82
N GLN A 206 -0.99 -22.02 9.80
CA GLN A 206 -0.92 -22.45 11.22
C GLN A 206 -1.63 -23.79 11.42
N ARG A 207 -2.80 -23.99 10.78
CA ARG A 207 -3.53 -25.25 10.83
C ARG A 207 -2.72 -26.40 10.24
N GLY A 208 -1.98 -26.12 9.16
CA GLY A 208 -1.03 -27.06 8.55
C GLY A 208 0.28 -27.20 9.29
N ARG A 209 0.51 -26.50 10.41
CA ARG A 209 1.76 -26.48 11.18
C ARG A 209 2.99 -26.23 10.31
N LEU A 210 2.85 -25.33 9.34
CA LEU A 210 3.92 -25.01 8.39
C LEU A 210 5.03 -24.18 9.06
N PRO A 211 6.27 -24.30 8.59
CA PRO A 211 7.38 -23.49 9.11
C PRO A 211 7.17 -21.99 8.84
N PRO A 212 7.77 -21.08 9.65
CA PRO A 212 7.54 -19.63 9.58
C PRO A 212 7.74 -19.03 8.18
N GLN A 213 8.72 -19.49 7.41
CA GLN A 213 8.93 -19.03 6.02
C GLN A 213 7.76 -19.35 5.10
N SER A 214 7.15 -20.55 5.26
CA SER A 214 5.97 -20.94 4.49
C SER A 214 4.73 -20.17 4.95
N GLN A 215 4.60 -19.85 6.24
CA GLN A 215 3.53 -19.02 6.76
C GLN A 215 3.57 -17.62 6.12
N LYS A 216 4.74 -16.97 6.06
CA LYS A 216 4.93 -15.68 5.36
C LYS A 216 4.55 -15.77 3.89
N ALA A 217 4.99 -16.83 3.21
CA ALA A 217 4.67 -17.03 1.80
C ALA A 217 3.16 -17.18 1.57
N LEU A 218 2.43 -17.87 2.46
CA LEU A 218 0.98 -18.05 2.35
C LEU A 218 0.20 -16.78 2.76
N VAL A 219 0.72 -15.96 3.68
CA VAL A 219 0.15 -14.64 3.96
C VAL A 219 0.24 -13.76 2.72
N ALA A 220 1.43 -13.66 2.10
CA ALA A 220 1.61 -12.90 0.86
C ALA A 220 0.73 -13.44 -0.29
N ALA A 221 0.61 -14.77 -0.41
CA ALA A 221 -0.26 -15.42 -1.36
C ALA A 221 -1.74 -15.07 -1.13
N GLY A 222 -2.18 -15.03 0.13
CA GLY A 222 -3.53 -14.63 0.51
C GLY A 222 -3.83 -13.16 0.22
N VAL A 223 -2.85 -12.27 0.46
CA VAL A 223 -2.93 -10.85 0.11
C VAL A 223 -3.12 -10.64 -1.38
N ALA A 224 -2.30 -11.31 -2.20
CA ALA A 224 -2.43 -11.30 -3.66
C ALA A 224 -3.82 -11.82 -4.10
N ALA A 225 -4.25 -12.93 -3.51
CA ALA A 225 -5.55 -13.53 -3.78
C ALA A 225 -6.72 -12.59 -3.42
N GLY A 226 -6.60 -11.85 -2.30
CA GLY A 226 -7.61 -10.88 -1.87
C GLY A 226 -7.78 -9.72 -2.83
N LEU A 227 -6.67 -9.16 -3.34
CA LEU A 227 -6.72 -8.11 -4.36
C LEU A 227 -7.23 -8.65 -5.70
N ALA A 228 -6.74 -9.85 -6.10
CA ALA A 228 -7.15 -10.51 -7.32
C ALA A 228 -8.66 -10.78 -7.38
N ALA A 229 -9.24 -11.23 -6.26
CA ALA A 229 -10.68 -11.44 -6.16
C ALA A 229 -11.45 -10.11 -6.15
N GLY A 230 -10.94 -9.12 -5.40
CA GLY A 230 -11.60 -7.82 -5.22
C GLY A 230 -11.73 -7.02 -6.51
N PHE A 231 -10.78 -7.13 -7.43
CA PHE A 231 -10.77 -6.41 -8.71
C PHE A 231 -10.86 -7.31 -9.95
N LYS A 232 -10.93 -8.62 -9.79
CA LYS A 232 -10.79 -9.61 -10.87
C LYS A 232 -9.48 -9.43 -11.67
N ALA A 233 -8.42 -8.97 -10.98
CA ALA A 233 -7.14 -8.54 -11.53
C ALA A 233 -5.98 -9.38 -10.93
N PRO A 234 -5.73 -10.59 -11.44
CA PRO A 234 -4.74 -11.49 -10.87
C PRO A 234 -3.29 -10.99 -10.99
N ILE A 235 -2.92 -10.30 -12.07
CA ILE A 235 -1.56 -9.79 -12.25
C ILE A 235 -1.30 -8.65 -11.26
N ALA A 236 -2.23 -7.70 -11.15
CA ALA A 236 -2.14 -6.62 -10.17
C ALA A 236 -2.04 -7.17 -8.73
N GLY A 237 -2.80 -8.23 -8.40
CA GLY A 237 -2.74 -8.90 -7.11
C GLY A 237 -1.35 -9.45 -6.79
N VAL A 238 -0.70 -10.09 -7.76
CA VAL A 238 0.68 -10.58 -7.62
C VAL A 238 1.64 -9.42 -7.34
N PHE A 239 1.61 -8.37 -8.15
CA PHE A 239 2.53 -7.24 -7.97
C PHE A 239 2.29 -6.50 -6.65
N PHE A 240 1.05 -6.39 -6.20
CA PHE A 240 0.72 -5.80 -4.91
C PHE A 240 1.39 -6.52 -3.74
N ALA A 241 1.45 -7.86 -3.77
CA ALA A 241 2.13 -8.63 -2.75
C ALA A 241 3.65 -8.42 -2.75
N PHE A 242 4.25 -7.95 -3.85
CA PHE A 242 5.69 -7.67 -3.95
C PHE A 242 6.04 -6.19 -3.74
N GLU A 243 5.18 -5.27 -4.16
CA GLU A 243 5.42 -3.83 -4.11
C GLU A 243 5.07 -3.19 -2.78
N GLY A 244 4.00 -3.67 -2.14
CA GLY A 244 3.54 -3.13 -0.87
C GLY A 244 4.56 -3.31 0.25
N SER A 245 4.19 -2.91 1.46
CA SER A 245 5.02 -2.97 2.68
C SER A 245 5.63 -4.35 2.98
N TYR A 246 5.30 -5.36 2.19
CA TYR A 246 5.84 -6.72 2.24
C TYR A 246 7.26 -6.85 1.69
N SER A 247 7.71 -5.95 0.82
CA SER A 247 9.09 -5.97 0.30
C SER A 247 10.13 -5.68 1.39
N ALA A 248 9.73 -5.00 2.46
CA ALA A 248 10.60 -4.70 3.61
C ALA A 248 10.80 -5.90 4.55
N ILE A 249 9.99 -6.97 4.40
CA ILE A 249 10.11 -8.15 5.25
C ILE A 249 11.19 -9.05 4.69
N GLN A 250 12.20 -9.32 5.50
CA GLN A 250 13.37 -10.15 5.18
C GLN A 250 12.94 -11.54 4.67
N GLY A 251 12.94 -11.71 3.36
CA GLY A 251 12.64 -12.96 2.67
C GLY A 251 11.70 -12.72 1.49
N ARG A 252 12.19 -12.96 0.27
CA ARG A 252 11.37 -12.87 -0.94
C ARG A 252 10.22 -13.87 -0.82
N PRO A 253 8.94 -13.44 -0.86
CA PRO A 253 7.83 -14.38 -0.87
C PRO A 253 7.96 -15.32 -2.08
N SER A 254 7.47 -16.54 -1.94
CA SER A 254 7.51 -17.50 -3.06
C SER A 254 6.62 -17.01 -4.20
N LEU A 255 7.22 -16.47 -5.25
CA LEU A 255 6.51 -15.99 -6.44
C LEU A 255 5.52 -17.04 -6.96
N ARG A 256 5.91 -18.31 -6.94
CA ARG A 256 5.05 -19.42 -7.40
C ARG A 256 3.79 -19.55 -6.55
N ALA A 257 3.90 -19.46 -5.23
CA ALA A 257 2.76 -19.54 -4.33
C ALA A 257 1.81 -18.34 -4.51
N VAL A 258 2.37 -17.15 -4.64
CA VAL A 258 1.61 -15.91 -4.88
C VAL A 258 0.85 -15.98 -6.21
N LEU A 259 1.50 -16.41 -7.29
CA LEU A 259 0.88 -16.60 -8.61
C LEU A 259 -0.28 -17.60 -8.55
N VAL A 260 -0.04 -18.78 -7.98
CA VAL A 260 -1.07 -19.83 -7.91
C VAL A 260 -2.29 -19.36 -7.11
N ALA A 261 -2.08 -18.72 -5.96
CA ALA A 261 -3.18 -18.23 -5.14
C ALA A 261 -3.97 -17.09 -5.81
N SER A 262 -3.28 -16.16 -6.46
CA SER A 262 -3.89 -15.05 -7.19
C SER A 262 -4.78 -15.54 -8.33
N VAL A 263 -4.27 -16.46 -9.17
CA VAL A 263 -5.01 -17.04 -10.29
C VAL A 263 -6.20 -17.89 -9.79
N ALA A 264 -5.98 -18.73 -8.76
CA ALA A 264 -7.04 -19.55 -8.20
C ALA A 264 -8.19 -18.70 -7.63
N SER A 265 -7.86 -17.60 -6.98
CA SER A 265 -8.84 -16.65 -6.42
C SER A 265 -9.64 -15.93 -7.51
N ALA A 266 -8.95 -15.40 -8.52
CA ALA A 266 -9.58 -14.74 -9.66
C ALA A 266 -10.51 -15.69 -10.42
N LEU A 267 -10.08 -16.95 -10.63
CA LEU A 267 -10.89 -17.96 -11.28
C LEU A 267 -12.19 -18.24 -10.50
N VAL A 268 -12.11 -18.40 -9.17
CA VAL A 268 -13.29 -18.58 -8.32
C VAL A 268 -14.24 -17.40 -8.44
N THR A 269 -13.70 -16.19 -8.40
CA THR A 269 -14.52 -14.97 -8.51
C THR A 269 -15.20 -14.87 -9.88
N GLN A 270 -14.49 -15.18 -10.97
CA GLN A 270 -15.05 -15.19 -12.31
C GLN A 270 -16.13 -16.25 -12.48
N LEU A 271 -15.94 -17.45 -11.92
CA LEU A 271 -16.93 -18.52 -11.98
C LEU A 271 -18.23 -18.20 -11.23
N LEU A 272 -18.16 -17.47 -10.13
CA LEU A 272 -19.31 -17.19 -9.27
C LEU A 272 -19.99 -15.85 -9.59
N LEU A 273 -19.21 -14.79 -9.91
CA LEU A 273 -19.72 -13.45 -10.21
C LEU A 273 -19.70 -13.11 -11.71
N GLY A 274 -19.40 -14.09 -12.58
CA GLY A 274 -19.28 -13.88 -14.02
C GLY A 274 -17.98 -13.18 -14.44
N ASP A 275 -17.78 -13.09 -15.77
CA ASP A 275 -16.55 -12.52 -16.38
C ASP A 275 -16.67 -11.00 -16.65
N GLU A 276 -17.78 -10.37 -16.28
CA GLU A 276 -17.92 -8.92 -16.44
C GLU A 276 -16.89 -8.19 -15.58
N PRO A 277 -16.19 -7.20 -16.15
CA PRO A 277 -15.25 -6.37 -15.38
C PRO A 277 -16.03 -5.58 -14.32
N ILE A 278 -15.36 -5.26 -13.21
CA ILE A 278 -15.96 -4.47 -12.11
C ILE A 278 -16.27 -3.03 -12.56
N LEU A 279 -15.50 -2.51 -13.50
CA LEU A 279 -15.70 -1.20 -14.12
C LEU A 279 -15.79 -1.39 -15.64
N ARG A 280 -16.85 -0.91 -16.25
CA ARG A 280 -17.02 -0.90 -17.70
C ARG A 280 -16.26 0.29 -18.26
N LEU A 281 -15.03 0.04 -18.70
CA LEU A 281 -14.14 1.07 -19.24
C LEU A 281 -14.23 1.07 -20.77
N PRO A 282 -14.68 2.17 -21.39
CA PRO A 282 -14.67 2.29 -22.84
C PRO A 282 -13.24 2.35 -23.37
N ALA A 283 -13.04 1.88 -24.60
CA ALA A 283 -11.76 1.97 -25.28
C ALA A 283 -11.52 3.39 -25.79
N TYR A 284 -10.51 4.07 -25.26
CA TYR A 284 -10.11 5.38 -25.73
C TYR A 284 -8.78 5.33 -26.48
N ALA A 285 -8.70 6.13 -27.56
CA ALA A 285 -7.45 6.26 -28.30
C ALA A 285 -6.67 7.50 -27.82
N VAL A 286 -5.44 7.28 -27.39
CA VAL A 286 -4.45 8.37 -27.29
C VAL A 286 -4.19 8.90 -28.69
N ARG A 287 -4.45 10.19 -28.93
CA ARG A 287 -4.35 10.78 -30.27
C ARG A 287 -2.90 10.95 -30.75
N SER A 288 -2.00 11.28 -29.84
CA SER A 288 -0.60 11.54 -30.18
C SER A 288 0.36 11.24 -29.03
N PRO A 289 1.58 10.74 -29.32
CA PRO A 289 2.67 10.66 -28.34
C PRO A 289 3.07 12.01 -27.74
N LEU A 290 2.75 13.12 -28.42
CA LEU A 290 2.99 14.49 -27.92
C LEU A 290 2.11 14.86 -26.72
N GLU A 291 1.11 14.07 -26.39
CA GLU A 291 0.32 14.22 -25.16
C GLU A 291 1.05 13.74 -23.90
N LEU A 292 2.17 13.02 -24.01
CA LEU A 292 2.90 12.47 -22.86
C LEU A 292 3.29 13.54 -21.83
N PRO A 293 3.78 14.75 -22.18
CA PRO A 293 4.01 15.84 -21.23
C PRO A 293 2.76 16.26 -20.45
N LEU A 294 1.57 16.19 -21.06
CA LEU A 294 0.32 16.51 -20.38
C LEU A 294 -0.04 15.44 -19.35
N TYR A 295 0.20 14.16 -19.64
CA TYR A 295 0.05 13.07 -18.67
C TYR A 295 1.05 13.18 -17.51
N LEU A 296 2.28 13.67 -17.75
CA LEU A 296 3.22 14.00 -16.67
C LEU A 296 2.69 15.15 -15.81
N GLY A 297 2.08 16.18 -16.41
CA GLY A 297 1.40 17.25 -15.69
C GLY A 297 0.27 16.73 -14.79
N LEU A 298 -0.54 15.78 -15.31
CA LEU A 298 -1.54 15.07 -14.50
C LEU A 298 -0.90 14.28 -13.35
N GLY A 299 0.24 13.64 -13.58
CA GLY A 299 1.01 12.95 -12.55
C GLY A 299 1.42 13.85 -11.39
N VAL A 300 1.83 15.10 -11.68
CA VAL A 300 2.13 16.10 -10.63
C VAL A 300 0.87 16.47 -9.84
N LEU A 301 -0.26 16.74 -10.50
CA LEU A 301 -1.52 17.04 -9.82
C LEU A 301 -2.02 15.85 -8.99
N ALA A 302 -1.90 14.64 -9.53
CA ALA A 302 -2.25 13.39 -8.85
C ALA A 302 -1.38 13.16 -7.59
N SER A 303 -0.09 13.52 -7.62
CA SER A 303 0.76 13.44 -6.44
C SER A 303 0.29 14.37 -5.33
N GLY A 304 -0.15 15.59 -5.67
CA GLY A 304 -0.76 16.52 -4.71
C GLY A 304 -2.06 15.96 -4.10
N MET A 305 -2.92 15.35 -4.92
CA MET A 305 -4.16 14.71 -4.45
C MET A 305 -3.87 13.48 -3.58
N SER A 306 -2.91 12.64 -3.96
CA SER A 306 -2.47 11.49 -3.16
C SER A 306 -1.94 11.92 -1.80
N TRP A 307 -1.09 12.95 -1.78
CA TRP A 307 -0.57 13.53 -0.54
C TRP A 307 -1.71 14.06 0.34
N LEU A 308 -2.66 14.78 -0.24
CA LEU A 308 -3.80 15.34 0.49
C LEU A 308 -4.70 14.24 1.08
N LEU A 309 -4.96 13.15 0.33
CA LEU A 309 -5.67 11.98 0.82
C LEU A 309 -4.94 11.35 2.01
N LEU A 310 -3.63 11.14 1.91
CA LEU A 310 -2.82 10.56 2.98
C LEU A 310 -2.79 11.45 4.22
N GLN A 311 -2.68 12.78 4.06
CA GLN A 311 -2.76 13.73 5.18
C GLN A 311 -4.13 13.70 5.86
N THR A 312 -5.20 13.62 5.09
CA THR A 312 -6.58 13.54 5.62
C THR A 312 -6.76 12.27 6.45
N LEU A 313 -6.26 11.13 5.97
CA LEU A 313 -6.28 9.86 6.71
C LEU A 313 -5.37 9.90 7.94
N ALA A 314 -4.21 10.55 7.86
CA ALA A 314 -3.27 10.72 8.99
C ALA A 314 -3.89 11.61 10.09
N LEU A 315 -4.56 12.72 9.71
CA LEU A 315 -5.31 13.56 10.63
C LEU A 315 -6.39 12.77 11.38
N GLY A 316 -7.13 11.91 10.67
CA GLY A 316 -8.12 11.01 11.27
C GLY A 316 -7.52 10.07 12.32
N ARG A 317 -6.28 9.66 12.15
CA ARG A 317 -5.53 8.79 13.07
C ARG A 317 -4.76 9.55 14.16
N SER A 318 -4.75 10.88 14.14
CA SER A 318 -4.01 11.70 15.10
C SER A 318 -4.43 11.41 16.54
N ALA A 319 -3.44 11.38 17.46
CA ALA A 319 -3.68 11.04 18.88
C ALA A 319 -4.64 12.00 19.58
N GLY A 320 -4.68 13.27 19.15
CA GLY A 320 -5.61 14.27 19.69
C GLY A 320 -7.05 13.96 19.34
N LEU A 321 -7.34 13.78 18.04
CA LEU A 321 -8.68 13.46 17.55
C LEU A 321 -9.16 12.11 18.09
N GLN A 322 -8.29 11.09 18.06
CA GLN A 322 -8.65 9.76 18.55
C GLN A 322 -8.90 9.73 20.07
N ARG A 323 -8.21 10.55 20.88
CA ARG A 323 -8.54 10.70 22.31
C ARG A 323 -9.93 11.28 22.51
N TRP A 324 -10.28 12.31 21.77
CA TRP A 324 -11.60 12.92 21.83
C TRP A 324 -12.70 11.97 21.38
N LEU A 325 -12.53 11.26 20.26
CA LEU A 325 -13.48 10.28 19.76
C LEU A 325 -13.67 9.08 20.71
N ARG A 326 -12.61 8.64 21.39
CA ARG A 326 -12.68 7.54 22.39
C ARG A 326 -13.34 7.98 23.69
N ALA A 327 -13.43 9.28 23.98
CA ALA A 327 -14.16 9.80 25.12
C ALA A 327 -15.69 9.71 24.94
N LEU A 328 -16.16 9.55 23.68
CA LEU A 328 -17.60 9.37 23.39
C LEU A 328 -18.05 7.93 23.72
N PRO A 329 -19.32 7.73 24.04
CA PRO A 329 -19.89 6.41 24.21
C PRO A 329 -19.61 5.50 22.99
N PRO A 330 -19.42 4.18 23.20
CA PRO A 330 -19.18 3.24 22.12
C PRO A 330 -20.27 3.32 21.05
N GLY A 331 -19.86 3.49 19.80
CA GLY A 331 -20.73 3.61 18.64
C GLY A 331 -21.17 5.04 18.31
N LEU A 332 -21.17 5.97 19.26
CA LEU A 332 -21.63 7.34 19.00
C LEU A 332 -20.69 8.09 18.04
N ALA A 333 -19.38 7.90 18.16
CA ALA A 333 -18.39 8.49 17.26
C ALA A 333 -18.61 8.03 15.82
N THR A 334 -18.81 6.73 15.60
CA THR A 334 -19.03 6.16 14.26
C THR A 334 -20.42 6.55 13.73
N ALA A 335 -21.44 6.59 14.58
CA ALA A 335 -22.78 7.07 14.21
C ALA A 335 -22.74 8.55 13.78
N ALA A 336 -22.02 9.41 14.53
CA ALA A 336 -21.85 10.82 14.17
C ALA A 336 -21.10 10.97 12.83
N GLY A 337 -20.09 10.15 12.59
CA GLY A 337 -19.43 10.08 11.28
C GLY A 337 -20.39 9.70 10.15
N GLY A 338 -21.23 8.67 10.38
CA GLY A 338 -22.27 8.26 9.43
C GLY A 338 -23.28 9.37 9.16
N LEU A 339 -23.75 10.06 10.20
CA LEU A 339 -24.65 11.21 10.05
C LEU A 339 -24.00 12.33 9.24
N THR A 340 -22.72 12.64 9.49
CA THR A 340 -22.01 13.68 8.75
C THR A 340 -21.86 13.32 7.28
N VAL A 341 -21.52 12.06 6.98
CA VAL A 341 -21.43 11.56 5.58
C VAL A 341 -22.81 11.58 4.94
N GLY A 342 -23.87 11.20 5.65
CA GLY A 342 -25.26 11.29 5.17
C GLY A 342 -25.69 12.73 4.87
N LEU A 343 -25.33 13.70 5.72
CA LEU A 343 -25.59 15.12 5.46
C LEU A 343 -24.84 15.63 4.20
N MET A 344 -23.61 15.20 4.01
CA MET A 344 -22.87 15.52 2.78
C MET A 344 -23.52 14.89 1.55
N ALA A 345 -24.08 13.71 1.69
CA ALA A 345 -24.74 12.97 0.62
C ALA A 345 -26.05 13.63 0.15
N LEU A 346 -26.69 14.46 0.96
CA LEU A 346 -27.84 15.27 0.52
C LEU A 346 -27.47 16.26 -0.59
N ALA A 347 -26.23 16.78 -0.58
CA ALA A 347 -25.72 17.67 -1.62
C ALA A 347 -24.96 16.90 -2.71
N PHE A 348 -24.24 15.85 -2.35
CA PHE A 348 -23.39 15.05 -3.22
C PHE A 348 -23.62 13.56 -2.93
N PRO A 349 -24.68 12.93 -3.48
CA PRO A 349 -24.97 11.51 -3.23
C PRO A 349 -23.81 10.58 -3.62
N GLN A 350 -22.96 11.01 -4.56
CA GLN A 350 -21.77 10.29 -5.03
C GLN A 350 -20.70 10.08 -3.94
N VAL A 351 -20.81 10.74 -2.78
CA VAL A 351 -19.88 10.51 -1.67
C VAL A 351 -20.16 9.19 -0.94
N LEU A 352 -21.39 8.67 -1.02
CA LEU A 352 -21.75 7.40 -0.39
C LEU A 352 -21.09 6.21 -1.07
N GLY A 353 -20.80 5.20 -0.27
CA GLY A 353 -20.31 3.92 -0.72
C GLY A 353 -18.96 3.96 -1.44
N VAL A 354 -18.73 2.98 -2.25
CA VAL A 354 -17.46 2.74 -2.98
C VAL A 354 -17.21 3.81 -4.05
N GLY A 355 -18.26 4.17 -4.82
CA GLY A 355 -18.22 5.21 -5.85
C GLY A 355 -17.85 4.68 -7.25
N TYR A 356 -18.02 3.38 -7.52
CA TYR A 356 -17.80 2.81 -8.86
C TYR A 356 -18.76 3.38 -9.90
N ASP A 357 -20.04 3.59 -9.54
CA ASP A 357 -21.04 4.23 -10.40
C ASP A 357 -20.61 5.65 -10.82
N THR A 358 -19.96 6.37 -9.90
CA THR A 358 -19.38 7.69 -10.21
C THR A 358 -18.24 7.59 -11.22
N ILE A 359 -17.38 6.58 -11.10
CA ILE A 359 -16.31 6.34 -12.08
C ILE A 359 -16.93 6.01 -13.45
N GLU A 360 -17.90 5.11 -13.52
CA GLU A 360 -18.56 4.73 -14.77
C GLU A 360 -19.24 5.92 -15.44
N ALA A 361 -19.92 6.77 -14.67
CA ALA A 361 -20.52 7.99 -15.19
C ALA A 361 -19.48 8.99 -15.76
N LEU A 362 -18.32 9.11 -15.11
CA LEU A 362 -17.22 9.98 -15.58
C LEU A 362 -16.52 9.43 -16.83
N LEU A 363 -16.61 8.13 -17.05
CA LEU A 363 -16.03 7.44 -18.20
C LEU A 363 -17.02 7.28 -19.35
N GLY A 364 -18.30 7.61 -19.14
CA GLY A 364 -19.32 7.63 -20.19
C GLY A 364 -19.04 8.71 -21.25
N VAL A 365 -19.54 8.48 -22.47
CA VAL A 365 -19.32 9.35 -23.63
C VAL A 365 -19.93 10.75 -23.45
N ASP A 366 -20.96 10.87 -22.61
CA ASP A 366 -21.74 12.10 -22.41
C ASP A 366 -21.25 12.96 -21.23
N GLY A 367 -19.99 12.80 -20.83
CA GLY A 367 -19.32 13.39 -19.66
C GLY A 367 -19.39 14.90 -19.44
N GLY A 368 -20.59 15.47 -19.55
CA GLY A 368 -20.88 16.89 -19.43
C GLY A 368 -21.01 17.43 -18.00
N ILE A 369 -20.42 16.78 -16.97
CA ILE A 369 -20.44 17.32 -15.60
C ILE A 369 -19.54 18.56 -15.57
N PRO A 370 -20.05 19.73 -15.15
CA PRO A 370 -19.26 20.96 -15.10
C PRO A 370 -18.02 20.81 -14.19
N VAL A 371 -16.90 21.38 -14.61
CA VAL A 371 -15.63 21.33 -13.86
C VAL A 371 -15.79 21.77 -12.41
N LEU A 372 -16.60 22.81 -12.15
CA LEU A 372 -16.85 23.27 -10.79
C LEU A 372 -17.55 22.21 -9.93
N ALA A 373 -18.54 21.49 -10.48
CA ALA A 373 -19.23 20.41 -9.76
C ALA A 373 -18.26 19.24 -9.46
N LEU A 374 -17.38 18.92 -10.41
CA LEU A 374 -16.34 17.91 -10.21
C LEU A 374 -15.33 18.31 -9.12
N LEU A 375 -14.90 19.56 -9.08
CA LEU A 375 -14.01 20.07 -8.02
C LEU A 375 -14.68 20.03 -6.63
N LEU A 376 -15.96 20.38 -6.56
CA LEU A 376 -16.73 20.27 -5.31
C LEU A 376 -16.88 18.80 -4.88
N LEU A 377 -17.18 17.91 -5.83
CA LEU A 377 -17.26 16.47 -5.58
C LEU A 377 -15.92 15.90 -5.12
N LEU A 378 -14.81 16.33 -5.72
CA LEU A 378 -13.46 15.95 -5.31
C LEU A 378 -13.22 16.27 -3.83
N GLY A 379 -13.53 17.50 -3.40
CA GLY A 379 -13.44 17.94 -2.01
C GLY A 379 -14.38 17.16 -1.10
N ALA A 380 -15.64 16.99 -1.50
CA ALA A 380 -16.64 16.26 -0.74
C ALA A 380 -16.24 14.77 -0.54
N LYS A 381 -15.80 14.08 -1.60
CA LYS A 381 -15.35 12.67 -1.51
C LYS A 381 -14.12 12.51 -0.60
N LEU A 382 -13.15 13.42 -0.72
CA LEU A 382 -11.96 13.44 0.13
C LEU A 382 -12.35 13.57 1.61
N LEU A 383 -13.21 14.53 1.95
CA LEU A 383 -13.68 14.76 3.32
C LEU A 383 -14.51 13.59 3.84
N ALA A 384 -15.45 13.08 3.04
CA ALA A 384 -16.29 11.94 3.42
C ALA A 384 -15.45 10.69 3.71
N THR A 385 -14.41 10.43 2.92
CA THR A 385 -13.44 9.34 3.15
C THR A 385 -12.66 9.55 4.44
N GLY A 386 -12.17 10.76 4.68
CA GLY A 386 -11.47 11.11 5.92
C GLY A 386 -12.36 10.95 7.16
N ILE A 387 -13.59 11.43 7.11
CA ILE A 387 -14.57 11.33 8.20
C ILE A 387 -14.94 9.86 8.46
N SER A 388 -15.22 9.09 7.40
CA SER A 388 -15.53 7.64 7.52
C SER A 388 -14.39 6.90 8.21
N ASN A 389 -13.14 7.14 7.79
CA ASN A 389 -11.98 6.50 8.42
C ASN A 389 -11.78 6.97 9.87
N ALA A 390 -11.81 8.29 10.14
CA ALA A 390 -11.56 8.87 11.45
C ALA A 390 -12.57 8.42 12.50
N SER A 391 -13.86 8.34 12.13
CA SER A 391 -14.96 7.94 13.02
C SER A 391 -14.99 6.45 13.35
N GLY A 392 -14.26 5.63 12.57
CA GLY A 392 -14.07 4.22 12.87
C GLY A 392 -14.87 3.25 12.02
N PHE A 393 -15.39 3.66 10.88
CA PHE A 393 -15.86 2.73 9.86
C PHE A 393 -14.72 1.86 9.35
N VAL A 394 -15.05 0.67 8.89
CA VAL A 394 -14.08 -0.33 8.41
C VAL A 394 -14.15 -0.41 6.89
N GLY A 395 -13.04 -0.15 6.22
CA GLY A 395 -12.93 -0.19 4.77
C GLY A 395 -11.54 0.22 4.30
N GLY A 396 -11.30 0.14 2.99
CA GLY A 396 -10.04 0.49 2.33
C GLY A 396 -10.04 1.90 1.73
N GLY A 397 -8.85 2.41 1.43
CA GLY A 397 -8.65 3.69 0.75
C GLY A 397 -8.42 3.58 -0.77
N PHE A 398 -8.41 2.36 -1.33
CA PHE A 398 -8.12 2.15 -2.76
C PHE A 398 -9.22 2.71 -3.66
N ALA A 399 -10.48 2.28 -3.46
CA ALA A 399 -11.59 2.80 -4.26
C ALA A 399 -11.76 4.32 -4.13
N PRO A 400 -11.71 4.93 -2.93
CA PRO A 400 -11.67 6.39 -2.83
C PRO A 400 -10.53 7.04 -3.63
N ALA A 401 -9.33 6.44 -3.65
CA ALA A 401 -8.21 6.94 -4.44
C ALA A 401 -8.51 6.86 -5.95
N LEU A 402 -9.15 5.78 -6.42
CA LEU A 402 -9.58 5.64 -7.81
C LEU A 402 -10.63 6.72 -8.17
N VAL A 403 -11.64 6.93 -7.33
CA VAL A 403 -12.67 7.97 -7.56
C VAL A 403 -12.04 9.36 -7.62
N LEU A 404 -11.17 9.69 -6.65
CA LEU A 404 -10.47 10.99 -6.64
C LEU A 404 -9.61 11.17 -7.89
N GLY A 405 -8.94 10.10 -8.32
CA GLY A 405 -8.14 10.09 -9.55
C GLY A 405 -8.98 10.26 -10.81
N ALA A 406 -10.14 9.59 -10.90
CA ALA A 406 -11.07 9.72 -12.01
C ALA A 406 -11.63 11.14 -12.14
N VAL A 407 -12.09 11.70 -11.01
CA VAL A 407 -12.62 13.08 -10.96
C VAL A 407 -11.53 14.10 -11.34
N LEU A 408 -10.33 13.97 -10.75
CA LEU A 408 -9.20 14.86 -11.05
C LEU A 408 -8.79 14.79 -12.51
N GLY A 409 -8.65 13.58 -13.05
CA GLY A 409 -8.26 13.35 -14.44
C GLY A 409 -9.31 13.85 -15.41
N ASN A 410 -10.59 13.64 -15.14
CA ASN A 410 -11.69 14.16 -15.96
C ASN A 410 -11.70 15.70 -15.97
N CYS A 411 -11.56 16.37 -14.79
CA CYS A 411 -11.40 17.82 -14.70
C CYS A 411 -10.24 18.33 -15.56
N TYR A 412 -9.09 17.66 -15.44
CA TYR A 412 -7.89 18.03 -16.19
C TYR A 412 -8.10 17.89 -17.70
N GLY A 413 -8.69 16.77 -18.15
CA GLY A 413 -9.02 16.55 -19.55
C GLY A 413 -10.00 17.58 -20.11
N GLN A 414 -11.05 17.97 -19.35
CA GLN A 414 -11.97 19.03 -19.75
C GLN A 414 -11.26 20.37 -19.89
N LEU A 415 -10.37 20.73 -18.95
CA LEU A 415 -9.60 21.99 -19.00
C LEU A 415 -8.65 22.05 -20.19
N LEU A 416 -8.05 20.94 -20.58
CA LEU A 416 -7.18 20.87 -21.77
C LEU A 416 -7.98 20.89 -23.08
N GLY A 417 -9.15 20.23 -23.10
CA GLY A 417 -10.00 20.07 -24.26
C GLY A 417 -11.02 21.20 -24.42
N SER A 418 -12.26 20.81 -24.70
CA SER A 418 -13.36 21.73 -25.09
C SER A 418 -13.76 22.72 -24.00
N GLY A 419 -13.54 22.41 -22.74
CA GLY A 419 -13.90 23.25 -21.59
C GLY A 419 -12.87 24.32 -21.22
N GLY A 420 -11.71 24.38 -21.89
CA GLY A 420 -10.66 25.36 -21.55
C GLY A 420 -9.74 25.71 -22.71
N LEU A 421 -8.54 25.08 -22.75
CA LEU A 421 -7.46 25.45 -23.69
C LEU A 421 -7.72 25.04 -25.15
N GLN A 422 -8.76 24.29 -25.46
CA GLN A 422 -9.13 23.78 -26.78
C GLN A 422 -8.01 23.06 -27.54
N LEU A 423 -7.16 22.34 -26.79
CA LEU A 423 -6.08 21.55 -27.38
C LEU A 423 -6.65 20.30 -28.08
N PRO A 424 -6.02 19.83 -29.17
CA PRO A 424 -6.41 18.61 -29.87
C PRO A 424 -5.91 17.37 -29.11
N VAL A 425 -6.44 17.14 -27.91
CA VAL A 425 -6.04 16.07 -27.00
C VAL A 425 -7.08 14.94 -26.95
N ALA A 426 -6.76 13.86 -26.26
CA ALA A 426 -7.69 12.79 -25.97
C ALA A 426 -8.92 13.31 -25.17
N GLU A 427 -9.99 12.54 -25.17
CA GLU A 427 -11.21 12.89 -24.45
C GLU A 427 -11.01 12.83 -22.93
N PRO A 428 -11.78 13.59 -22.11
CA PRO A 428 -11.63 13.64 -20.66
C PRO A 428 -11.62 12.27 -19.96
N PRO A 429 -12.39 11.25 -20.39
CA PRO A 429 -12.32 9.91 -19.83
C PRO A 429 -10.95 9.24 -19.93
N ALA A 430 -10.16 9.50 -20.97
CA ALA A 430 -8.79 8.96 -21.06
C ALA A 430 -7.89 9.52 -19.96
N TYR A 431 -8.01 10.82 -19.68
CA TYR A 431 -7.32 11.44 -18.55
C TYR A 431 -7.85 10.95 -17.20
N ALA A 432 -9.15 10.65 -17.09
CA ALA A 432 -9.73 10.06 -15.89
C ALA A 432 -9.10 8.70 -15.56
N MET A 433 -8.96 7.81 -16.56
CA MET A 433 -8.30 6.51 -16.37
C MET A 433 -6.84 6.65 -15.93
N VAL A 434 -6.09 7.55 -16.54
CA VAL A 434 -4.70 7.82 -16.13
C VAL A 434 -4.64 8.44 -14.75
N GLY A 435 -5.56 9.34 -14.42
CA GLY A 435 -5.70 9.94 -13.10
C GLY A 435 -5.96 8.91 -12.00
N MET A 436 -6.83 7.92 -12.28
CA MET A 436 -7.09 6.79 -11.36
C MET A 436 -5.80 6.07 -10.98
N ALA A 437 -5.00 5.67 -11.97
CA ALA A 437 -3.72 5.01 -11.73
C ALA A 437 -2.73 5.90 -10.98
N ALA A 438 -2.64 7.18 -11.35
CA ALA A 438 -1.67 8.10 -10.78
C ALA A 438 -1.96 8.42 -9.30
N VAL A 439 -3.24 8.64 -8.93
CA VAL A 439 -3.61 8.87 -7.52
C VAL A 439 -3.47 7.59 -6.70
N LEU A 440 -3.85 6.43 -7.25
CA LEU A 440 -3.66 5.16 -6.56
C LEU A 440 -2.18 4.85 -6.35
N ALA A 441 -1.33 5.04 -7.38
CA ALA A 441 0.11 4.81 -7.31
C ALA A 441 0.78 5.63 -6.20
N GLY A 442 0.46 6.93 -6.13
CA GLY A 442 1.01 7.82 -5.10
C GLY A 442 0.51 7.49 -3.70
N SER A 443 -0.78 7.18 -3.54
CA SER A 443 -1.38 6.93 -2.23
C SER A 443 -1.08 5.54 -1.68
N ALA A 444 -1.08 4.49 -2.52
CA ALA A 444 -0.78 3.11 -2.12
C ALA A 444 0.73 2.80 -2.12
N ARG A 445 1.56 3.67 -2.72
CA ARG A 445 3.00 3.44 -2.95
C ARG A 445 3.28 2.15 -3.72
N ALA A 446 2.43 1.85 -4.66
CA ALA A 446 2.46 0.65 -5.46
C ALA A 446 2.22 1.03 -6.94
N PRO A 447 3.21 1.67 -7.61
CA PRO A 447 3.04 2.16 -8.97
C PRO A 447 2.84 1.06 -10.01
N LEU A 448 3.53 -0.08 -9.89
CA LEU A 448 3.34 -1.21 -10.81
C LEU A 448 1.97 -1.86 -10.60
N THR A 449 1.53 -2.00 -9.35
CA THR A 449 0.21 -2.51 -9.02
C THR A 449 -0.89 -1.61 -9.60
N ALA A 450 -0.79 -0.30 -9.42
CA ALA A 450 -1.77 0.65 -9.94
C ALA A 450 -1.83 0.62 -11.47
N LEU A 451 -0.67 0.58 -12.13
CA LEU A 451 -0.56 0.47 -13.59
C LEU A 451 -1.21 -0.83 -14.09
N LEU A 452 -0.83 -1.97 -13.49
CA LEU A 452 -1.32 -3.28 -13.93
C LEU A 452 -2.80 -3.47 -13.61
N LEU A 453 -3.29 -2.91 -12.50
CA LEU A 453 -4.71 -2.90 -12.18
C LEU A 453 -5.51 -2.20 -13.27
N LEU A 454 -5.13 -0.98 -13.64
CA LEU A 454 -5.82 -0.24 -14.69
C LEU A 454 -5.65 -0.92 -16.06
N PHE A 455 -4.50 -1.52 -16.34
CA PHE A 455 -4.29 -2.29 -17.56
C PHE A 455 -5.20 -3.54 -17.61
N GLU A 456 -5.34 -4.31 -16.53
CA GLU A 456 -6.23 -5.48 -16.47
C GLU A 456 -7.71 -5.06 -16.59
N LEU A 457 -8.09 -3.92 -16.01
CA LEU A 457 -9.44 -3.38 -16.12
C LEU A 457 -9.77 -2.84 -17.53
N THR A 458 -8.82 -2.13 -18.17
CA THR A 458 -9.04 -1.52 -19.50
C THR A 458 -8.77 -2.47 -20.66
N ARG A 459 -7.85 -3.41 -20.46
CA ARG A 459 -7.31 -4.30 -21.51
C ARG A 459 -6.75 -3.57 -22.73
N ASP A 460 -6.40 -2.29 -22.58
CA ASP A 460 -5.88 -1.44 -23.66
C ASP A 460 -4.39 -1.12 -23.47
N ILE A 461 -3.55 -1.69 -24.34
CA ILE A 461 -2.09 -1.50 -24.30
C ILE A 461 -1.66 -0.05 -24.62
N ARG A 462 -2.50 0.72 -25.34
CA ARG A 462 -2.20 2.08 -25.75
C ARG A 462 -2.13 3.04 -24.54
N LEU A 463 -2.83 2.73 -23.46
CA LEU A 463 -2.82 3.50 -22.22
C LEU A 463 -1.61 3.22 -21.33
N VAL A 464 -0.87 2.13 -21.56
CA VAL A 464 0.23 1.70 -20.68
C VAL A 464 1.30 2.79 -20.55
N LEU A 465 1.69 3.44 -21.65
CA LEU A 465 2.72 4.48 -21.61
C LEU A 465 2.28 5.74 -20.82
N PRO A 466 1.07 6.33 -21.05
CA PRO A 466 0.51 7.37 -20.18
C PRO A 466 0.40 6.95 -18.70
N LEU A 467 -0.08 5.73 -18.45
CA LEU A 467 -0.20 5.18 -17.10
C LEU A 467 1.16 5.11 -16.39
N MET A 468 2.20 4.59 -17.07
CA MET A 468 3.56 4.52 -16.54
C MET A 468 4.10 5.90 -16.19
N ALA A 469 3.95 6.86 -17.10
CA ALA A 469 4.47 8.21 -16.92
C ALA A 469 3.81 8.91 -15.72
N ALA A 470 2.48 8.91 -15.65
CA ALA A 470 1.75 9.60 -14.61
C ALA A 470 1.85 8.90 -13.25
N ALA A 471 1.69 7.57 -13.21
CA ALA A 471 1.75 6.79 -11.97
C ALA A 471 3.15 6.76 -11.37
N GLY A 472 4.18 6.57 -12.22
CA GLY A 472 5.57 6.58 -11.78
C GLY A 472 5.99 7.93 -11.20
N LEU A 473 5.64 9.03 -11.88
CA LEU A 473 5.94 10.37 -11.39
C LEU A 473 5.17 10.68 -10.09
N SER A 474 3.89 10.31 -10.02
CA SER A 474 3.07 10.54 -8.82
C SER A 474 3.65 9.81 -7.61
N ALA A 475 3.98 8.53 -7.74
CA ALA A 475 4.57 7.75 -6.66
C ALA A 475 5.91 8.34 -6.19
N ALA A 476 6.81 8.70 -7.13
CA ALA A 476 8.12 9.27 -6.83
C ALA A 476 8.03 10.62 -6.09
N LEU A 477 7.09 11.49 -6.48
CA LEU A 477 6.89 12.79 -5.82
C LEU A 477 6.31 12.63 -4.42
N VAL A 478 5.33 11.76 -4.23
CA VAL A 478 4.74 11.49 -2.91
C VAL A 478 5.78 10.89 -1.97
N GLU A 479 6.59 9.94 -2.46
CA GLU A 479 7.69 9.35 -1.68
C GLU A 479 8.71 10.41 -1.25
N ARG A 480 9.05 11.34 -2.14
CA ARG A 480 9.96 12.45 -1.82
C ARG A 480 9.39 13.41 -0.76
N TRP A 481 8.07 13.67 -0.78
CA TRP A 481 7.44 14.63 0.13
C TRP A 481 7.17 14.07 1.53
N GLN A 482 6.83 12.79 1.61
CA GLN A 482 6.49 12.13 2.89
C GLN A 482 7.65 11.34 3.49
N GLY A 483 8.69 11.06 2.70
CA GLY A 483 9.78 10.17 3.10
C GLY A 483 9.38 8.70 3.06
N LEU A 484 10.38 7.82 3.17
CA LEU A 484 10.21 6.35 3.10
C LEU A 484 9.47 5.74 4.31
N SER A 485 9.33 6.51 5.39
CA SER A 485 8.77 6.01 6.67
C SER A 485 7.25 6.08 6.79
N ASP A 486 6.55 6.73 5.84
CA ASP A 486 5.09 6.82 5.87
C ASP A 486 4.46 5.55 5.26
N PRO A 487 3.56 4.86 5.96
CA PRO A 487 2.96 3.59 5.50
C PRO A 487 1.92 3.73 4.37
N GLY A 488 1.60 4.93 3.92
CA GLY A 488 0.61 5.15 2.87
C GLY A 488 -0.81 4.69 3.26
N LEU A 489 -1.59 4.21 2.28
CA LEU A 489 -2.98 3.72 2.49
C LEU A 489 -3.08 2.47 3.36
N LEU A 490 -2.01 1.68 3.45
CA LEU A 490 -2.00 0.42 4.20
C LEU A 490 -2.01 0.63 5.72
N GLY A 491 -1.79 1.85 6.16
CA GLY A 491 -1.78 2.21 7.58
C GLY A 491 -0.42 1.98 8.26
N PRO A 492 -0.25 2.47 9.50
CA PRO A 492 1.01 2.34 10.23
C PRO A 492 1.34 0.88 10.50
N ASP A 493 2.60 0.51 10.31
CA ASP A 493 3.11 -0.76 10.79
C ASP A 493 3.16 -0.71 12.32
N ILE A 494 2.14 -1.29 12.95
CA ILE A 494 2.01 -1.32 14.42
C ILE A 494 3.23 -2.01 15.03
N THR A 495 3.84 -2.95 14.32
CA THR A 495 5.04 -3.68 14.78
C THR A 495 6.27 -2.79 14.73
N GLU A 496 6.46 -2.06 13.63
CA GLU A 496 7.56 -1.12 13.50
C GLU A 496 7.39 0.08 14.44
N GLU A 497 6.18 0.59 14.59
CA GLU A 497 5.90 1.66 15.56
C GLU A 497 6.12 1.20 17.01
N ARG A 498 5.71 -0.03 17.36
CA ARG A 498 5.97 -0.63 18.67
C ARG A 498 7.47 -0.88 18.87
N ARG A 499 8.15 -1.42 17.86
CA ARG A 499 9.61 -1.60 17.86
C ARG A 499 10.32 -0.26 18.00
N ARG A 500 9.91 0.75 17.24
CA ARG A 500 10.48 2.10 17.30
C ARG A 500 10.27 2.74 18.68
N ARG A 501 9.11 2.56 19.31
CA ARG A 501 8.86 2.99 20.69
C ARG A 501 9.74 2.25 21.69
N GLN A 502 9.94 0.94 21.51
CA GLN A 502 10.85 0.15 22.34
C GLN A 502 12.29 0.63 22.17
N LEU A 503 12.75 0.84 20.94
CA LEU A 503 14.06 1.39 20.64
C LEU A 503 14.24 2.81 21.18
N ALA A 504 13.21 3.65 21.14
CA ALA A 504 13.26 5.00 21.69
C ALA A 504 13.37 5.05 23.22
N ALA A 505 12.94 4.00 23.89
CA ALA A 505 13.05 3.88 25.35
C ALA A 505 14.41 3.35 25.85
N VAL A 506 15.27 2.89 24.94
CA VAL A 506 16.59 2.32 25.28
C VAL A 506 17.68 3.30 24.89
N PRO A 507 18.57 3.71 25.83
CA PRO A 507 19.68 4.60 25.51
C PRO A 507 20.72 3.88 24.63
N VAL A 508 21.41 4.64 23.77
CA VAL A 508 22.43 4.12 22.86
C VAL A 508 23.63 3.52 23.62
N GLY A 509 23.85 3.94 24.86
CA GLY A 509 24.89 3.41 25.72
C GLY A 509 24.82 1.88 25.93
N ASP A 510 23.60 1.31 25.87
CA ASP A 510 23.41 -0.14 26.02
C ASP A 510 23.87 -0.93 24.75
N ALA A 511 24.07 -0.24 23.61
CA ALA A 511 24.52 -0.83 22.36
C ALA A 511 26.02 -0.60 22.05
N LEU A 512 26.76 -0.04 22.99
CA LEU A 512 28.21 0.12 22.83
C LEU A 512 28.91 -1.22 22.67
N GLU A 513 29.88 -1.26 21.76
CA GLU A 513 30.75 -2.41 21.63
C GLU A 513 31.69 -2.50 22.82
N PRO A 514 31.98 -3.72 23.31
CA PRO A 514 32.86 -3.92 24.46
C PRO A 514 34.32 -3.57 24.15
N GLU A 515 34.70 -3.56 22.89
CA GLU A 515 36.05 -3.25 22.44
C GLU A 515 36.23 -1.74 22.22
N ALA A 516 37.38 -1.21 22.58
CA ALA A 516 37.70 0.18 22.37
C ALA A 516 37.77 0.49 20.86
N PRO A 517 37.21 1.61 20.38
CA PRO A 517 37.29 1.97 18.98
C PRO A 517 38.74 2.23 18.55
N LEU A 518 39.09 1.77 17.35
CA LEU A 518 40.39 2.04 16.76
C LEU A 518 40.43 3.50 16.31
N VAL A 519 41.32 4.30 16.93
CA VAL A 519 41.53 5.71 16.61
C VAL A 519 42.97 5.86 16.08
N LEU A 520 43.10 6.36 14.86
CA LEU A 520 44.39 6.52 14.20
C LEU A 520 44.64 7.95 13.72
N PRO A 521 45.89 8.44 13.75
CA PRO A 521 46.21 9.79 13.33
C PRO A 521 46.01 9.94 11.81
N ARG A 522 45.60 11.15 11.42
CA ARG A 522 45.28 11.50 10.01
C ARG A 522 46.45 11.30 9.05
N GLU A 523 47.67 11.48 9.55
CA GLU A 523 48.90 11.39 8.77
C GLU A 523 49.40 9.96 8.55
N LEU A 524 48.78 8.96 9.22
CA LEU A 524 49.19 7.57 9.09
C LEU A 524 49.00 7.09 7.64
N PRO A 525 49.96 6.34 7.06
CA PRO A 525 49.77 5.74 5.75
C PRO A 525 48.55 4.82 5.70
N ALA A 526 47.73 4.92 4.65
CA ALA A 526 46.48 4.17 4.47
C ALA A 526 46.69 2.65 4.54
N ILE A 527 47.83 2.15 4.04
CA ILE A 527 48.20 0.72 4.12
C ILE A 527 48.38 0.30 5.57
N ALA A 528 49.12 1.07 6.36
CA ALA A 528 49.33 0.77 7.78
C ALA A 528 48.03 0.84 8.58
N ALA A 529 47.13 1.76 8.23
CA ALA A 529 45.79 1.84 8.79
C ALA A 529 44.94 0.61 8.44
N LEU A 530 45.03 0.11 7.21
CA LEU A 530 44.34 -1.11 6.77
C LEU A 530 44.84 -2.34 7.54
N GLU A 531 46.17 -2.49 7.70
CA GLU A 531 46.75 -3.59 8.48
C GLU A 531 46.25 -3.59 9.92
N GLN A 532 46.23 -2.43 10.57
CA GLN A 532 45.75 -2.31 11.94
C GLN A 532 44.23 -2.59 12.05
N LEU A 533 43.43 -2.12 11.08
CA LEU A 533 42.00 -2.38 11.05
C LEU A 533 41.69 -3.87 10.88
N VAL A 534 42.45 -4.57 10.00
CA VAL A 534 42.31 -6.01 9.79
C VAL A 534 42.77 -6.80 11.02
N ALA A 535 43.88 -6.39 11.64
CA ALA A 535 44.39 -7.03 12.86
C ALA A 535 43.40 -6.89 14.03
N ALA A 536 42.71 -5.74 14.13
CA ALA A 536 41.65 -5.50 15.11
C ALA A 536 40.30 -6.14 14.74
N GLN A 537 40.19 -6.81 13.58
CA GLN A 537 38.91 -7.34 13.04
C GLN A 537 37.80 -6.29 12.99
N GLY A 538 38.15 -5.00 12.90
CA GLY A 538 37.24 -3.87 12.89
C GLY A 538 36.59 -3.65 11.53
N HIS A 539 35.43 -3.00 11.51
CA HIS A 539 34.73 -2.60 10.28
C HIS A 539 34.95 -1.13 9.90
N CYS A 540 35.31 -0.33 10.87
CA CYS A 540 35.65 1.08 10.68
C CYS A 540 36.71 1.50 11.70
N LEU A 541 37.37 2.61 11.40
CA LEU A 541 38.29 3.32 12.29
C LEU A 541 37.92 4.81 12.36
N LEU A 542 38.32 5.44 13.45
CA LEU A 542 38.15 6.86 13.65
C LEU A 542 39.48 7.57 13.33
N VAL A 543 39.38 8.70 12.63
CA VAL A 543 40.53 9.53 12.25
C VAL A 543 40.68 10.65 13.27
N SER A 544 41.86 10.76 13.86
CA SER A 544 42.17 11.86 14.79
C SER A 544 43.13 12.89 14.16
N GLU A 545 42.93 14.13 14.57
CA GLU A 545 43.85 15.24 14.31
C GLU A 545 44.13 15.92 15.66
N GLY A 546 45.33 15.66 16.21
CA GLY A 546 45.61 16.02 17.61
C GLY A 546 44.67 15.31 18.57
N ASP A 547 44.06 16.08 19.50
CA ASP A 547 43.10 15.58 20.49
C ASP A 547 41.63 15.54 20.01
N GLN A 548 41.40 15.66 18.70
CA GLN A 548 40.07 15.67 18.14
C GLN A 548 39.84 14.51 17.15
N VAL A 549 38.66 13.94 17.19
CA VAL A 549 38.18 13.00 16.19
C VAL A 549 37.55 13.78 15.05
N VAL A 550 38.11 13.67 13.84
CA VAL A 550 37.72 14.50 12.70
C VAL A 550 36.99 13.67 11.60
N GLY A 551 37.04 12.37 11.69
CA GLY A 551 36.40 11.53 10.64
C GLY A 551 36.23 10.09 11.03
N LEU A 552 35.51 9.38 10.16
CA LEU A 552 35.33 7.94 10.20
C LEU A 552 35.65 7.38 8.82
N VAL A 553 36.42 6.31 8.78
CA VAL A 553 36.82 5.60 7.55
C VAL A 553 36.45 4.12 7.69
N THR A 554 35.80 3.58 6.68
CA THR A 554 35.40 2.17 6.64
C THR A 554 36.41 1.33 5.83
N LEU A 555 36.41 0.01 6.08
CA LEU A 555 37.23 -0.93 5.30
C LEU A 555 37.01 -0.78 3.77
N PRO A 556 35.78 -0.67 3.24
CA PRO A 556 35.56 -0.41 1.81
C PRO A 556 36.11 0.94 1.32
N ASP A 557 36.16 1.97 2.17
CA ASP A 557 36.72 3.26 1.79
C ASP A 557 38.25 3.18 1.62
N LEU A 558 38.94 2.51 2.55
CA LEU A 558 40.37 2.22 2.44
C LEU A 558 40.69 1.39 1.19
N GLN A 559 39.97 0.31 0.97
CA GLN A 559 40.17 -0.55 -0.21
C GLN A 559 40.01 0.22 -1.51
N ARG A 560 38.99 1.06 -1.58
CA ARG A 560 38.70 1.87 -2.77
C ARG A 560 39.75 2.93 -3.02
N ALA A 561 40.19 3.62 -1.97
CA ALA A 561 41.22 4.64 -2.08
C ALA A 561 42.58 4.04 -2.49
N LEU A 562 42.96 2.90 -1.91
CA LEU A 562 44.19 2.18 -2.27
C LEU A 562 44.12 1.62 -3.69
N THR A 563 42.95 1.12 -4.13
CA THR A 563 42.79 0.62 -5.52
C THR A 563 42.85 1.76 -6.51
N ALA A 564 42.27 2.91 -6.22
CA ALA A 564 42.34 4.10 -7.07
C ALA A 564 43.78 4.63 -7.18
N ALA A 565 44.52 4.64 -6.08
CA ALA A 565 45.95 5.03 -6.09
C ALA A 565 46.85 4.04 -6.85
N SER A 566 46.47 2.76 -6.91
CA SER A 566 47.22 1.72 -7.64
C SER A 566 46.91 1.68 -9.14
N GLY A 567 45.77 2.25 -9.56
CA GLY A 567 45.30 2.23 -10.96
C GLY A 567 45.71 3.45 -11.79
N ASP A 568 46.37 4.43 -11.21
CA ASP A 568 46.86 5.61 -11.90
C ASP A 568 48.35 5.38 -12.30
N ASP A 569 48.54 4.82 -13.50
CA ASP A 569 49.86 4.51 -14.07
C ASP A 569 50.80 5.72 -14.17
N THR A 570 50.26 6.95 -13.99
CA THR A 570 51.06 8.18 -14.04
C THR A 570 51.78 8.48 -12.71
N LEU A 571 51.34 7.87 -11.59
CA LEU A 571 51.94 8.06 -10.27
C LEU A 571 52.85 6.90 -9.82
N ALA A 572 52.79 5.75 -10.53
CA ALA A 572 53.53 4.55 -10.16
C ALA A 572 55.05 4.65 -10.45
N ASP A 573 55.49 5.57 -11.32
CA ASP A 573 56.90 5.71 -11.76
C ASP A 573 57.71 6.77 -11.00
N SER A 574 57.18 7.42 -9.94
CA SER A 574 57.93 8.36 -9.12
C SER A 574 58.35 7.71 -7.80
N PRO A 575 59.62 7.34 -7.60
CA PRO A 575 60.08 6.71 -6.34
C PRO A 575 60.03 7.62 -5.12
N ASN A 576 59.50 8.84 -5.23
CA ASN A 576 59.37 9.85 -4.14
C ASN A 576 57.93 10.32 -3.90
N SER A 577 56.89 9.65 -4.44
CA SER A 577 55.51 10.02 -4.07
C SER A 577 55.25 9.68 -2.59
N PRO A 578 54.74 10.60 -1.79
CA PRO A 578 54.40 10.29 -0.41
C PRO A 578 53.28 9.24 -0.37
N PRO A 579 53.30 8.29 0.57
CA PRO A 579 52.27 7.29 0.70
C PRO A 579 50.93 7.98 1.00
N LEU A 580 49.84 7.47 0.38
CA LEU A 580 48.47 7.94 0.60
C LEU A 580 48.15 8.02 2.10
N ALA A 581 47.83 9.22 2.60
CA ALA A 581 47.52 9.43 4.00
C ALA A 581 46.07 8.98 4.33
N LEU A 582 45.86 8.52 5.56
CA LEU A 582 44.53 8.07 6.04
C LEU A 582 43.46 9.16 5.90
N GLY A 583 43.85 10.44 6.12
CA GLY A 583 42.92 11.56 5.97
C GLY A 583 42.42 11.81 4.56
N GLU A 584 43.13 11.31 3.53
CA GLU A 584 42.73 11.40 2.12
C GLU A 584 41.73 10.30 1.75
N CYS A 585 41.65 9.22 2.54
CA CYS A 585 40.69 8.14 2.37
C CYS A 585 39.31 8.45 2.92
N GLN A 586 39.17 9.55 3.68
CA GLN A 586 37.93 9.95 4.32
C GLN A 586 36.97 10.51 3.27
N ARG A 587 35.83 9.85 3.08
CA ARG A 587 34.77 10.27 2.16
C ARG A 587 33.61 10.98 2.81
N SER A 588 33.35 10.72 4.09
CA SER A 588 32.15 11.13 4.79
C SER A 588 32.50 12.11 5.90
N GLU A 589 31.63 13.08 6.11
CA GLU A 589 31.59 13.86 7.32
C GLU A 589 31.44 12.94 8.53
N LEU A 590 31.96 13.37 9.70
CA LEU A 590 31.85 12.59 10.92
C LEU A 590 30.37 12.47 11.33
N VAL A 591 29.77 11.31 11.09
CA VAL A 591 28.44 10.98 11.59
C VAL A 591 28.59 10.39 12.98
N TRP A 592 27.91 10.97 13.97
CA TRP A 592 28.05 10.61 15.37
C TRP A 592 26.71 10.75 16.12
N LEU A 593 26.63 10.20 17.33
CA LEU A 593 25.48 10.36 18.22
C LEU A 593 25.93 10.68 19.65
N PRO A 594 25.16 11.50 20.40
CA PRO A 594 25.39 11.71 21.82
C PRO A 594 25.01 10.49 22.64
N LEU A 595 25.67 10.28 23.79
CA LEU A 595 25.43 9.14 24.70
C LEU A 595 23.96 9.05 25.18
N GLN A 596 23.26 10.19 25.24
CA GLN A 596 21.85 10.29 25.61
C GLN A 596 20.89 9.92 24.47
N ALA A 597 21.40 9.72 23.26
CA ALA A 597 20.57 9.29 22.14
C ALA A 597 19.93 7.93 22.41
N SER A 598 18.81 7.68 21.75
CA SER A 598 18.12 6.38 21.83
C SER A 598 18.58 5.42 20.73
N LEU A 599 18.29 4.11 20.90
CA LEU A 599 18.52 3.12 19.86
C LEU A 599 17.72 3.40 18.59
N ALA A 600 16.57 4.07 18.67
CA ALA A 600 15.82 4.50 17.49
C ALA A 600 16.62 5.52 16.65
N GLN A 601 17.27 6.47 17.30
CA GLN A 601 18.13 7.44 16.62
C GLN A 601 19.37 6.79 16.02
N LEU A 602 19.94 5.78 16.69
CA LEU A 602 21.04 4.97 16.14
C LEU A 602 20.60 4.26 14.84
N GLU A 603 19.44 3.62 14.85
CA GLU A 603 18.91 2.94 13.68
C GLU A 603 18.63 3.92 12.53
N ASP A 604 18.03 5.07 12.84
CA ASP A 604 17.70 6.12 11.86
C ASP A 604 18.96 6.68 11.18
N GLN A 605 20.11 6.69 11.85
CA GLN A 605 21.39 7.14 11.28
C GLN A 605 22.13 6.01 10.53
N LEU A 606 22.08 4.79 11.02
CA LEU A 606 22.75 3.65 10.37
C LEU A 606 22.09 3.21 9.04
N ARG A 607 20.77 3.43 8.91
CA ARG A 607 20.02 3.02 7.68
C ARG A 607 20.45 3.82 6.44
N PRO A 608 20.39 5.16 6.43
CA PRO A 608 20.70 5.95 5.23
C PRO A 608 22.20 6.06 4.96
N SER A 609 23.05 6.03 6.00
CA SER A 609 24.50 6.19 5.86
C SER A 609 25.21 4.95 5.28
N GLY A 610 24.55 3.78 5.31
CA GLY A 610 25.19 2.50 4.96
C GLY A 610 26.26 2.04 5.94
N LEU A 611 26.50 2.79 7.02
CA LEU A 611 27.47 2.49 8.05
C LEU A 611 27.01 1.31 8.91
N ARG A 612 27.95 0.51 9.40
CA ARG A 612 27.69 -0.59 10.34
C ARG A 612 27.86 -0.18 11.79
N GLN A 613 28.66 0.87 12.02
CA GLN A 613 29.04 1.36 13.33
C GLN A 613 29.04 2.90 13.33
N LEU A 614 28.67 3.53 14.45
CA LEU A 614 28.72 4.96 14.68
C LEU A 614 29.45 5.26 16.00
N PRO A 615 30.32 6.28 16.05
CA PRO A 615 30.95 6.73 17.27
C PRO A 615 29.94 7.46 18.17
N ILE A 616 30.05 7.22 19.48
CA ILE A 616 29.19 7.78 20.51
C ILE A 616 30.04 8.70 21.41
N PHE A 617 29.57 9.95 21.56
CA PHE A 617 30.26 10.98 22.34
C PHE A 617 29.41 11.39 23.53
N GLU A 618 30.06 11.67 24.65
CA GLU A 618 29.44 12.30 25.82
C GLU A 618 29.80 13.76 25.85
N LEU A 619 28.86 14.60 25.44
CA LEU A 619 29.02 16.07 25.51
C LEU A 619 28.44 16.60 26.82
N GLY A 620 29.15 17.48 27.50
CA GLY A 620 28.70 18.09 28.75
C GLY A 620 27.36 18.84 28.60
N THR A 621 26.61 18.94 29.69
CA THR A 621 25.24 19.48 29.79
C THR A 621 25.09 20.98 29.45
N GLY A 622 25.71 21.46 28.39
CA GLY A 622 25.65 22.86 27.93
C GLY A 622 25.85 23.05 26.44
N SER A 623 26.30 22.02 25.73
CA SER A 623 26.55 22.10 24.28
C SER A 623 25.47 21.33 23.50
N VAL A 624 24.36 22.01 23.23
CA VAL A 624 23.40 21.54 22.20
C VAL A 624 24.04 21.83 20.84
N LEU A 625 24.92 20.95 20.39
CA LEU A 625 25.34 20.96 18.99
C LEU A 625 24.25 20.30 18.17
N PRO A 626 23.71 20.97 17.14
CA PRO A 626 22.73 20.31 16.25
C PRO A 626 23.40 19.11 15.57
N VAL A 627 22.73 17.98 15.60
CA VAL A 627 23.10 16.78 14.85
C VAL A 627 23.20 17.16 13.38
N GLY A 628 24.41 17.08 12.79
CA GLY A 628 24.60 17.35 11.36
C GLY A 628 25.40 18.61 11.00
N LEU A 629 26.14 19.26 11.92
CA LEU A 629 27.09 20.30 11.51
C LEU A 629 28.41 19.65 11.05
N PRO A 630 28.76 19.81 9.76
CA PRO A 630 30.02 19.33 9.22
C PRO A 630 31.16 20.25 9.65
N ARG A 631 32.33 19.68 10.01
CA ARG A 631 33.66 20.32 10.13
C ARG A 631 34.20 20.71 11.51
N LEU A 632 33.54 20.43 12.62
CA LEU A 632 34.20 20.56 13.92
C LEU A 632 34.58 19.16 14.42
N GLY A 633 35.88 18.91 14.58
CA GLY A 633 36.36 17.71 15.27
C GLY A 633 35.77 17.65 16.68
N LEU A 634 35.50 16.47 17.19
CA LEU A 634 34.99 16.26 18.55
C LEU A 634 36.15 15.82 19.46
N PRO A 635 36.19 16.31 20.73
CA PRO A 635 37.25 15.95 21.63
C PRO A 635 37.37 14.44 21.85
N LEU A 636 38.57 13.91 21.72
CA LEU A 636 38.81 12.46 21.87
C LEU A 636 38.43 11.98 23.28
N GLU A 637 38.59 12.80 24.31
CA GLU A 637 38.22 12.51 25.70
C GLU A 637 36.69 12.31 25.89
N SER A 638 35.88 12.89 25.00
CA SER A 638 34.43 12.73 25.01
C SER A 638 33.92 11.47 24.27
N LEU A 639 34.81 10.76 23.59
CA LEU A 639 34.47 9.49 22.91
C LEU A 639 34.23 8.40 23.95
N ARG A 640 33.03 7.78 23.93
CA ARG A 640 32.65 6.69 24.83
C ARG A 640 32.74 5.31 24.18
N GLY A 641 32.78 5.25 22.89
CA GLY A 641 32.87 4.00 22.13
C GLY A 641 32.21 4.10 20.77
N VAL A 642 31.97 2.94 20.17
CA VAL A 642 31.18 2.81 18.95
C VAL A 642 29.96 1.92 19.22
N ALA A 643 28.83 2.28 18.62
CA ALA A 643 27.62 1.47 18.64
C ALA A 643 27.39 0.86 17.26
N SER A 644 27.03 -0.42 17.20
CA SER A 644 26.85 -1.18 15.97
C SER A 644 25.41 -1.70 15.79
N ARG A 645 25.11 -2.24 14.61
CA ARG A 645 23.85 -2.98 14.38
C ARG A 645 23.77 -4.23 15.25
N ASP A 646 24.88 -4.89 15.51
CA ASP A 646 24.94 -6.08 16.36
C ASP A 646 24.78 -5.70 17.84
N GLY A 647 25.38 -4.58 18.25
CA GLY A 647 25.17 -3.96 19.56
C GLY A 647 23.71 -3.60 19.82
N LEU A 648 23.04 -3.02 18.83
CA LEU A 648 21.60 -2.73 18.89
C LEU A 648 20.79 -4.01 19.09
N ALA A 649 21.09 -5.08 18.35
CA ALA A 649 20.40 -6.36 18.48
C ALA A 649 20.63 -7.00 19.88
N ARG A 650 21.86 -6.92 20.40
CA ARG A 650 22.21 -7.41 21.76
C ARG A 650 21.48 -6.61 22.84
N ALA A 651 21.45 -5.29 22.74
CA ALA A 651 20.78 -4.41 23.70
C ALA A 651 19.27 -4.68 23.78
N LEU A 652 18.63 -4.98 22.64
CA LEU A 652 17.24 -5.41 22.60
C LEU A 652 17.04 -6.79 23.22
N ALA A 653 17.87 -7.77 22.86
CA ALA A 653 17.79 -9.14 23.36
C ALA A 653 17.97 -9.20 24.89
N SER A 654 18.91 -8.44 25.46
CA SER A 654 19.17 -8.41 26.89
C SER A 654 17.98 -7.90 27.73
N ARG A 655 17.13 -7.04 27.16
CA ARG A 655 15.90 -6.56 27.81
C ARG A 655 14.68 -7.45 27.60
N LEU A 656 14.68 -8.29 26.57
CA LEU A 656 13.60 -9.27 26.33
C LEU A 656 13.73 -10.52 27.21
N ILE A 657 14.95 -10.92 27.56
CA ILE A 657 15.21 -12.12 28.36
C ILE A 657 14.62 -12.03 29.78
N PRO A 658 14.71 -10.91 30.54
CA PRO A 658 14.08 -10.80 31.84
C PRO A 658 12.55 -10.85 31.80
N SER A 659 11.93 -10.32 30.74
CA SER A 659 10.46 -10.33 30.57
C SER A 659 9.91 -11.71 30.21
N LEU A 660 10.74 -12.60 29.69
CA LEU A 660 10.40 -14.01 29.41
C LEU A 660 10.62 -14.91 30.62
N ALA A 661 11.50 -14.51 31.56
CA ALA A 661 11.82 -15.28 32.75
C ALA A 661 10.82 -15.08 33.91
N ASP A 662 9.97 -14.05 33.85
CA ASP A 662 9.01 -13.75 34.92
C ASP A 662 7.58 -13.61 34.38
N PRO A 663 6.91 -14.74 34.02
CA PRO A 663 5.53 -14.71 33.52
C PRO A 663 4.50 -14.27 34.59
N LEU A 664 4.88 -14.18 35.87
CA LEU A 664 4.00 -13.76 36.95
C LEU A 664 3.93 -12.24 37.16
N ALA A 665 4.92 -11.49 36.70
CA ALA A 665 4.93 -10.02 36.80
C ALA A 665 4.05 -9.34 35.73
N ALA A 666 3.77 -10.00 34.62
CA ALA A 666 2.94 -9.46 33.54
C ALA A 666 1.43 -9.44 33.86
N GLY A 667 0.98 -10.14 34.88
CA GLY A 667 -0.44 -10.23 35.29
C GLY A 667 -0.93 -9.11 36.23
N GLN A 668 -0.05 -8.23 36.71
CA GLN A 668 -0.41 -7.16 37.66
C GLN A 668 -0.47 -5.75 37.04
N GLN A 669 -0.25 -5.60 35.72
CA GLN A 669 -0.33 -4.32 35.01
C GLN A 669 -1.33 -4.35 33.81
N ALA A 670 -2.29 -5.29 33.81
CA ALA A 670 -3.39 -5.33 32.84
C ALA A 670 -4.67 -4.70 33.43
#